data_3929e807a312be13a63d4602025b1949
#
_entry.id   3929e807a312be13a63d4602025b1949
#
_cell.length_a   1.000
_cell.length_b   1.000
_cell.length_c   1.000
_cell.angle_alpha   90.00
_cell.angle_beta   90.00
_cell.angle_gamma   90.00
#
_symmetry.space_group_name_H-M   'P 1'
#
loop_
_entity.id
_entity.type
_entity.pdbx_description
1 polymer ?
#
loop_
_entity_poly.entity_id
_entity_poly.type
_entity_poly.pdbx_seq_one_letter_code
_entity_poly.pdbx_strand_id
1 'polypeptide(L)'
;MMVKEKSLELPLGHPLVEKLCDQSLKDGVKSNEKIEPNFKKEVPEEDKIKFKQALRVLHAIVNNSTSLRYLSDDNQKFLENLAQAEKIANEQIEKALEIVSTSDVYVDFEKFKELMLKVDNIAVGLKSYSQSQLLDLDGGHWDLEAPSTPKESVTFRFDNLDPSGKEMDFYARSSLKDLKKGVVAIDFGTKSTTAAYMDKNGEYRLLSIGGNVDDASPTKFENPTIMEFRHKGNFLNAYNALDHRPFTEHNDIEVAHEAQKNAEGVKGNDLYRFFSKLKQWAGADEKQNFRDLIENFSLESFTHCTGFNPIEIYAYCIGRYINNMRNGVFLKYFLSYPIKYEKHQAEKIRESFERGLKKSLPQHVFGDEKTAKMFKVELRASEPCAYAISALKSYGFFKSEKLDKPIYYGVFDFGGGTTDFDFGKWEKSASPKFLYKMTHFSSGGDKYLGGENLLELLAWEAYAKNFQELKAKDIVIAKPNYDRIDTQRFGSFMQNSREARLNLQTIASQLRPFLENLDANIIEAIEENENFEIKDFEKGFKTMLFDRNGVETECDLKVDCKELLNLLKDKINEGVANFFAGFSKVMAENIDDQCKAFHIFLGGNASRSVLVKQAFENAKEKQLKDYKQKTSKDDFKFIIYEPLGTEKSDKQILDLTGEDVSNTPAYLKPTCKTGVAFGLLESRDKAKGIEMPSISSNPVFKYDLGIEIEGKFHAKIHRDSLKPNEYQIFQTKEEWGGYDELEIRYSDKALANTNTLNIQDTQMISIALEEVEEVDVKVCCVDSQSIKVGLFKDDQLIYESEAEKL
;
A
#
# COMPACT_ATOMS: atom_id res chain seq x y z
N MET A 1 13.64 21.82 43.30
CA MET A 1 14.86 22.17 42.60
C MET A 1 14.60 23.16 41.49
N MET A 2 15.48 24.15 41.35
CA MET A 2 15.35 25.03 40.18
C MET A 2 15.67 24.28 38.92
N VAL A 3 14.87 24.52 37.90
CA VAL A 3 15.23 24.13 36.53
C VAL A 3 16.50 24.94 36.19
N LYS A 4 17.64 24.28 36.17
CA LYS A 4 18.89 24.89 35.74
C LYS A 4 19.04 24.73 34.25
N GLU A 5 18.94 25.86 33.60
CA GLU A 5 19.50 26.20 32.31
C GLU A 5 18.97 25.56 31.05
N LYS A 6 18.69 26.40 30.13
CA LYS A 6 18.29 26.35 28.74
C LYS A 6 16.81 26.01 28.54
N SER A 7 16.12 27.08 28.27
CA SER A 7 14.72 27.07 27.93
C SER A 7 14.44 26.05 26.81
N LEU A 8 13.51 25.16 27.09
CA LEU A 8 12.82 24.44 26.04
C LEU A 8 12.03 25.48 25.22
N GLU A 9 12.58 25.97 24.16
CA GLU A 9 11.87 26.85 23.23
C GLU A 9 10.97 25.98 22.35
N LEU A 10 9.74 25.75 22.79
CA LEU A 10 8.68 25.35 21.87
C LEU A 10 8.29 26.61 21.06
N PRO A 11 8.03 26.45 19.73
CA PRO A 11 7.56 27.56 18.93
C PRO A 11 6.29 28.16 19.55
N LEU A 12 6.39 29.41 19.98
CA LEU A 12 5.23 30.20 20.38
C LEU A 12 4.35 30.32 19.12
N GLY A 13 3.11 29.89 19.16
CA GLY A 13 2.22 29.86 17.99
C GLY A 13 1.98 28.47 17.42
N HIS A 14 2.53 27.43 18.02
CA HIS A 14 2.12 26.07 17.68
C HIS A 14 0.64 25.90 18.05
N PRO A 15 -0.25 25.45 17.12
CA PRO A 15 -1.70 25.34 17.39
C PRO A 15 -2.05 24.51 18.62
N LEU A 16 -1.25 23.49 18.95
CA LEU A 16 -1.40 22.71 20.17
C LEU A 16 -1.00 23.49 21.42
N VAL A 17 0.02 24.31 21.33
CA VAL A 17 0.42 25.18 22.41
C VAL A 17 -0.67 26.21 22.69
N GLU A 18 -1.28 26.79 21.65
CA GLU A 18 -2.42 27.69 21.78
C GLU A 18 -3.64 26.95 22.31
N LYS A 19 -4.00 25.80 21.75
CA LYS A 19 -5.11 24.97 22.21
C LYS A 19 -4.95 24.52 23.68
N LEU A 20 -3.73 24.20 24.10
CA LEU A 20 -3.39 23.87 25.49
C LEU A 20 -3.46 25.05 26.44
N CYS A 21 -3.08 26.22 25.95
CA CYS A 21 -3.23 27.46 26.74
C CYS A 21 -4.69 27.91 26.84
N ASP A 22 -5.52 27.54 25.86
CA ASP A 22 -6.92 27.92 25.76
C ASP A 22 -7.87 26.88 26.37
N GLN A 23 -7.44 25.63 26.55
CA GLN A 23 -8.23 24.62 27.23
C GLN A 23 -8.25 24.86 28.74
N SER A 24 -9.41 25.13 29.25
CA SER A 24 -9.64 25.19 30.68
C SER A 24 -9.51 23.79 31.27
N LEU A 25 -8.59 23.62 32.20
CA LEU A 25 -8.51 22.42 33.03
C LEU A 25 -9.53 22.45 34.19
N LYS A 26 -10.34 23.50 34.29
CA LYS A 26 -11.38 23.67 35.32
C LYS A 26 -12.74 23.89 34.66
N ASP A 27 -13.75 23.18 35.13
CA ASP A 27 -15.14 23.40 34.76
C ASP A 27 -15.49 24.88 34.94
N GLY A 28 -15.91 25.53 33.84
CA GLY A 28 -16.43 26.88 33.85
C GLY A 28 -15.55 27.97 33.28
N VAL A 29 -14.35 27.69 32.79
CA VAL A 29 -13.50 28.66 32.09
C VAL A 29 -13.85 28.75 30.61
N LYS A 30 -14.04 29.92 30.08
CA LYS A 30 -14.40 30.16 28.67
C LYS A 30 -13.19 29.85 27.75
N SER A 31 -13.47 29.39 26.55
CA SER A 31 -12.51 28.91 25.55
C SER A 31 -11.38 29.88 25.14
N ASN A 32 -11.37 31.10 25.59
CA ASN A 32 -10.37 32.12 25.24
C ASN A 32 -9.50 32.56 26.44
N GLU A 33 -9.62 31.95 27.61
CA GLU A 33 -8.78 32.29 28.76
C GLU A 33 -7.51 31.42 28.77
N LYS A 34 -6.36 32.08 28.70
CA LYS A 34 -5.06 31.39 28.84
C LYS A 34 -4.93 30.82 30.24
N ILE A 35 -4.69 29.49 30.29
CA ILE A 35 -4.41 28.81 31.55
C ILE A 35 -3.01 29.20 32.00
N GLU A 36 -2.94 29.95 33.07
CA GLU A 36 -1.68 30.26 33.73
C GLU A 36 -1.52 29.35 34.95
N PRO A 37 -0.42 28.58 35.04
CA PRO A 37 -0.11 27.87 36.27
C PRO A 37 -0.07 28.85 37.47
N ASN A 38 -0.60 28.41 38.58
CA ASN A 38 -0.64 29.23 39.80
C ASN A 38 0.72 29.20 40.49
N PHE A 39 1.65 30.06 40.07
CA PHE A 39 2.99 30.17 40.65
C PHE A 39 2.97 30.98 41.93
N LYS A 40 3.87 30.66 42.85
CA LYS A 40 4.14 31.50 44.01
C LYS A 40 4.73 32.85 43.56
N LYS A 41 4.49 33.91 44.31
CA LYS A 41 4.85 35.29 43.96
C LYS A 41 6.34 35.52 43.70
N GLU A 42 7.21 34.69 44.31
CA GLU A 42 8.66 34.86 44.27
C GLU A 42 9.38 34.04 43.18
N VAL A 43 8.62 33.36 42.34
CA VAL A 43 9.23 32.53 41.28
C VAL A 43 9.67 33.41 40.14
N PRO A 44 10.94 33.34 39.68
CA PRO A 44 11.43 34.10 38.54
C PRO A 44 10.61 33.85 37.28
N GLU A 45 10.38 34.87 36.48
CA GLU A 45 9.56 34.76 35.27
C GLU A 45 10.14 33.75 34.25
N GLU A 46 11.46 33.67 34.16
CA GLU A 46 12.14 32.67 33.32
C GLU A 46 11.80 31.23 33.72
N ASP A 47 11.76 30.94 34.99
CA ASP A 47 11.41 29.60 35.50
C ASP A 47 9.93 29.28 35.26
N LYS A 48 9.02 30.27 35.39
CA LYS A 48 7.62 30.10 35.02
C LYS A 48 7.45 29.72 33.55
N ILE A 49 8.23 30.41 32.67
CA ILE A 49 8.21 30.10 31.23
C ILE A 49 8.67 28.65 30.99
N LYS A 50 9.76 28.22 31.61
CA LYS A 50 10.29 26.84 31.49
C LYS A 50 9.26 25.79 31.94
N PHE A 51 8.58 26.01 33.03
CA PHE A 51 7.51 25.14 33.52
C PHE A 51 6.30 25.09 32.58
N LYS A 52 5.87 26.25 32.09
CA LYS A 52 4.78 26.31 31.11
C LYS A 52 5.14 25.51 29.83
N GLN A 53 6.38 25.64 29.38
CA GLN A 53 6.89 24.89 28.22
C GLN A 53 6.92 23.38 28.49
N ALA A 54 7.39 22.94 29.64
CA ALA A 54 7.40 21.54 30.03
C ALA A 54 5.97 20.95 30.09
N LEU A 55 5.02 21.68 30.67
CA LEU A 55 3.61 21.28 30.69
C LEU A 55 3.01 21.19 29.28
N ARG A 56 3.35 22.10 28.38
CA ARG A 56 2.91 22.07 26.97
C ARG A 56 3.43 20.83 26.25
N VAL A 57 4.71 20.50 26.44
CA VAL A 57 5.31 19.28 25.88
C VAL A 57 4.64 18.04 26.43
N LEU A 58 4.43 17.98 27.73
CA LEU A 58 3.77 16.85 28.38
C LEU A 58 2.37 16.65 27.80
N HIS A 59 1.59 17.70 27.63
CA HIS A 59 0.26 17.63 27.05
C HIS A 59 0.31 17.24 25.57
N ALA A 60 1.28 17.74 24.81
CA ALA A 60 1.48 17.35 23.43
C ALA A 60 1.80 15.83 23.32
N ILE A 61 2.63 15.32 24.22
CA ILE A 61 2.94 13.89 24.31
C ILE A 61 1.67 13.09 24.66
N VAL A 62 0.90 13.54 25.66
CA VAL A 62 -0.36 12.91 26.04
C VAL A 62 -1.33 12.86 24.85
N ASN A 63 -1.56 13.98 24.18
CA ASN A 63 -2.48 14.03 23.03
C ASN A 63 -2.02 13.22 21.81
N ASN A 64 -0.71 13.16 21.55
CA ASN A 64 -0.17 12.35 20.47
C ASN A 64 -0.13 10.86 20.77
N SER A 65 -0.09 10.49 22.04
CA SER A 65 -0.04 9.11 22.47
C SER A 65 -1.40 8.53 22.86
N THR A 66 -2.43 9.35 22.90
CA THR A 66 -3.76 9.00 23.43
C THR A 66 -4.64 8.21 22.51
N SER A 67 -4.18 7.35 21.79
CA SER A 67 -5.12 6.44 21.19
C SER A 67 -5.38 5.23 22.08
N LEU A 68 -5.85 5.47 23.30
CA LEU A 68 -6.57 4.48 24.10
C LEU A 68 -7.80 3.90 23.37
N ARG A 69 -8.15 4.48 22.22
CA ARG A 69 -9.10 3.99 21.23
C ARG A 69 -8.91 2.52 20.88
N TYR A 70 -7.71 2.03 21.00
CA TYR A 70 -7.28 0.76 20.45
C TYR A 70 -7.29 -0.40 21.44
N LEU A 71 -7.87 -0.18 22.59
CA LEU A 71 -7.93 -1.20 23.63
C LEU A 71 -9.28 -1.92 23.70
N SER A 72 -10.22 -1.64 22.78
CA SER A 72 -11.56 -2.20 22.87
C SER A 72 -12.09 -2.69 21.54
N ASP A 73 -12.67 -3.88 21.54
CA ASP A 73 -13.34 -4.52 20.41
C ASP A 73 -14.81 -4.08 20.23
N ASP A 74 -15.31 -3.19 21.10
CA ASP A 74 -16.70 -2.73 21.17
C ASP A 74 -16.74 -1.19 21.08
N ASN A 75 -17.55 -0.65 20.16
CA ASN A 75 -17.69 0.80 19.96
C ASN A 75 -18.14 1.55 21.23
N GLN A 76 -18.97 0.94 22.08
CA GLN A 76 -19.40 1.57 23.33
C GLN A 76 -18.26 1.59 24.34
N LYS A 77 -17.53 0.49 24.46
CA LYS A 77 -16.35 0.37 25.31
C LYS A 77 -15.20 1.25 24.81
N PHE A 78 -15.13 1.48 23.49
CA PHE A 78 -14.22 2.44 22.86
C PHE A 78 -14.52 3.86 23.33
N LEU A 79 -15.77 4.31 23.30
CA LEU A 79 -16.17 5.65 23.75
C LEU A 79 -15.93 5.85 25.24
N GLU A 80 -16.19 4.81 26.06
CA GLU A 80 -15.88 4.81 27.48
C GLU A 80 -14.38 4.89 27.75
N ASN A 81 -13.58 4.14 26.99
CA ASN A 81 -12.12 4.19 27.07
C ASN A 81 -11.54 5.55 26.61
N LEU A 82 -12.12 6.14 25.57
CA LEU A 82 -11.74 7.49 25.13
C LEU A 82 -12.02 8.54 26.20
N ALA A 83 -13.24 8.52 26.78
CA ALA A 83 -13.60 9.41 27.88
C ALA A 83 -12.69 9.23 29.10
N GLN A 84 -12.31 7.98 29.38
CA GLN A 84 -11.39 7.67 30.48
C GLN A 84 -9.97 8.13 30.16
N ALA A 85 -9.53 8.06 28.90
CA ALA A 85 -8.23 8.56 28.46
C ALA A 85 -8.14 10.09 28.60
N GLU A 86 -9.17 10.79 28.14
CA GLU A 86 -9.25 12.26 28.31
C GLU A 86 -9.25 12.63 29.80
N LYS A 87 -9.99 11.90 30.63
CA LYS A 87 -10.00 12.12 32.06
C LYS A 87 -8.62 11.89 32.68
N ILE A 88 -7.93 10.79 32.34
CA ILE A 88 -6.58 10.49 32.83
C ILE A 88 -5.59 11.58 32.38
N ALA A 89 -5.67 12.02 31.13
CA ALA A 89 -4.83 13.10 30.63
C ALA A 89 -5.06 14.40 31.39
N ASN A 90 -6.30 14.79 31.63
CA ASN A 90 -6.67 15.97 32.38
C ASN A 90 -6.23 15.88 33.84
N GLU A 91 -6.47 14.74 34.50
CA GLU A 91 -5.99 14.50 35.87
C GLU A 91 -4.47 14.61 36.00
N GLN A 92 -3.73 14.15 34.97
CA GLN A 92 -2.28 14.23 34.97
C GLN A 92 -1.77 15.66 34.76
N ILE A 93 -2.45 16.44 33.94
CA ILE A 93 -2.15 17.86 33.75
C ILE A 93 -2.47 18.64 35.03
N GLU A 94 -3.61 18.37 35.66
CA GLU A 94 -3.96 18.99 36.95
C GLU A 94 -2.93 18.67 38.02
N LYS A 95 -2.47 17.41 38.13
CA LYS A 95 -1.40 17.01 39.05
C LYS A 95 -0.10 17.74 38.74
N ALA A 96 0.27 17.88 37.47
CA ALA A 96 1.49 18.61 37.08
C ALA A 96 1.38 20.10 37.44
N LEU A 97 0.20 20.71 37.24
CA LEU A 97 -0.09 22.09 37.64
C LEU A 97 -0.05 22.26 39.16
N GLU A 98 -0.64 21.31 39.92
CA GLU A 98 -0.58 21.30 41.39
C GLU A 98 0.85 21.21 41.88
N ILE A 99 1.67 20.32 41.33
CA ILE A 99 3.09 20.19 41.67
C ILE A 99 3.83 21.50 41.43
N VAL A 100 3.62 22.11 40.26
CA VAL A 100 4.25 23.39 39.90
C VAL A 100 3.79 24.51 40.86
N SER A 101 2.50 24.55 41.23
CA SER A 101 1.95 25.60 42.11
C SER A 101 2.34 25.44 43.55
N THR A 102 2.66 24.25 44.03
CA THR A 102 2.95 23.94 45.43
C THR A 102 4.43 23.82 45.76
N SER A 103 5.30 23.66 44.77
CA SER A 103 6.70 23.28 44.98
C SER A 103 7.74 24.39 44.78
N ASP A 104 7.38 25.65 44.80
CA ASP A 104 8.33 26.75 44.60
C ASP A 104 9.24 26.57 43.34
N VAL A 105 8.65 26.08 42.24
CA VAL A 105 9.39 25.67 41.03
C VAL A 105 10.02 24.27 41.11
N TYR A 106 9.69 23.49 42.10
CA TYR A 106 10.14 22.12 42.18
C TYR A 106 9.11 21.16 41.58
N VAL A 107 9.58 20.21 40.80
CA VAL A 107 8.79 19.09 40.27
C VAL A 107 9.28 17.81 40.91
N ASP A 108 8.38 17.00 41.45
CA ASP A 108 8.67 15.68 41.93
C ASP A 108 8.96 14.76 40.73
N PHE A 109 10.21 14.34 40.61
CA PHE A 109 10.62 13.54 39.46
C PHE A 109 9.92 12.20 39.39
N GLU A 110 9.72 11.50 40.51
CA GLU A 110 9.03 10.23 40.48
C GLU A 110 7.60 10.36 39.99
N LYS A 111 6.90 11.41 40.35
CA LYS A 111 5.57 11.73 39.78
C LYS A 111 5.64 12.09 38.32
N PHE A 112 6.64 12.85 37.90
CA PHE A 112 6.85 13.18 36.49
C PHE A 112 7.19 11.93 35.68
N LYS A 113 8.06 11.08 36.20
CA LYS A 113 8.43 9.79 35.60
C LYS A 113 7.22 8.85 35.48
N GLU A 114 6.39 8.77 36.51
CA GLU A 114 5.12 8.03 36.50
C GLU A 114 4.16 8.58 35.42
N LEU A 115 4.09 9.89 35.30
CA LEU A 115 3.28 10.58 34.30
C LEU A 115 3.76 10.24 32.89
N MET A 116 5.04 10.37 32.61
CA MET A 116 5.64 10.05 31.31
C MET A 116 5.50 8.55 30.99
N LEU A 117 5.60 7.66 31.98
CA LEU A 117 5.35 6.22 31.80
C LEU A 117 3.91 5.93 31.38
N LYS A 118 2.94 6.62 31.97
CA LYS A 118 1.54 6.48 31.58
C LYS A 118 1.31 6.96 30.17
N VAL A 119 1.92 8.07 29.78
CA VAL A 119 1.85 8.61 28.41
C VAL A 119 2.42 7.61 27.40
N ASP A 120 3.59 7.05 27.66
CA ASP A 120 4.20 6.07 26.75
C ASP A 120 3.41 4.76 26.68
N ASN A 121 2.78 4.33 27.79
CA ASN A 121 1.93 3.16 27.81
C ASN A 121 0.60 3.34 27.04
N ILE A 122 0.19 4.59 26.81
CA ILE A 122 -1.00 4.94 26.04
C ILE A 122 -0.69 5.07 24.55
N ALA A 123 0.60 5.19 24.18
CA ALA A 123 1.01 5.35 22.80
C ALA A 123 0.60 4.17 21.92
N VAL A 124 -0.10 4.48 20.83
CA VAL A 124 -0.65 3.50 19.90
C VAL A 124 0.43 2.72 19.18
N GLY A 125 0.21 1.41 19.05
CA GLY A 125 1.11 0.52 18.34
C GLY A 125 2.46 0.28 19.02
N LEU A 126 2.68 0.90 20.18
CA LEU A 126 3.85 0.65 21.01
C LEU A 126 3.50 -0.36 22.12
N LYS A 127 4.40 -1.28 22.42
CA LYS A 127 4.25 -2.10 23.63
C LYS A 127 4.39 -1.21 24.86
N SER A 128 3.66 -1.53 25.91
CA SER A 128 3.81 -0.88 27.20
C SER A 128 5.28 -0.87 27.64
N TYR A 129 5.79 0.30 28.00
CA TYR A 129 7.13 0.39 28.54
C TYR A 129 7.15 -0.22 29.95
N SER A 130 8.13 -1.09 30.22
CA SER A 130 8.43 -1.52 31.58
C SER A 130 9.30 -0.47 32.27
N GLN A 131 9.36 -0.53 33.62
CA GLN A 131 10.20 0.36 34.41
C GLN A 131 11.67 0.39 33.95
N SER A 132 12.19 -0.76 33.46
CA SER A 132 13.55 -0.86 32.92
C SER A 132 13.73 -0.18 31.55
N GLN A 133 12.64 0.01 30.80
CA GLN A 133 12.65 0.70 29.51
C GLN A 133 12.51 2.21 29.66
N LEU A 134 12.17 2.70 30.85
CA LEU A 134 12.18 4.13 31.21
C LEU A 134 13.59 4.73 31.29
N LEU A 135 14.65 3.94 31.15
CA LEU A 135 15.98 4.46 30.84
C LEU A 135 15.99 5.35 29.59
N ASP A 136 15.04 5.15 28.69
CA ASP A 136 14.83 6.06 27.56
C ASP A 136 14.27 7.41 27.98
N LEU A 137 13.52 7.49 29.07
CA LEU A 137 13.12 8.76 29.69
C LEU A 137 14.27 9.42 30.43
N ASP A 138 15.13 8.63 31.09
CA ASP A 138 16.40 9.12 31.63
C ASP A 138 17.32 9.61 30.49
N GLY A 139 17.18 9.03 29.28
CA GLY A 139 17.77 9.47 28.04
C GLY A 139 17.05 10.64 27.37
N GLY A 140 15.89 11.08 27.89
CA GLY A 140 15.10 12.18 27.37
C GLY A 140 14.14 11.81 26.22
N HIS A 141 13.49 12.81 25.67
CA HIS A 141 12.46 12.68 24.63
C HIS A 141 12.81 13.56 23.42
N TRP A 142 12.58 13.08 22.20
CA TRP A 142 12.89 13.88 20.98
C TRP A 142 12.07 15.18 20.89
N ASP A 143 10.82 15.12 21.32
CA ASP A 143 9.92 16.29 21.25
C ASP A 143 10.26 17.38 22.28
N LEU A 144 11.19 17.11 23.18
CA LEU A 144 11.78 18.08 24.11
C LEU A 144 13.03 18.76 23.53
N GLU A 145 13.55 18.28 22.40
CA GLU A 145 14.75 18.81 21.79
C GLU A 145 14.47 20.18 21.15
N ALA A 146 15.20 21.22 21.61
CA ALA A 146 15.01 22.58 21.10
C ALA A 146 15.52 22.70 19.66
N PRO A 147 14.75 23.31 18.74
CA PRO A 147 15.14 23.44 17.33
C PRO A 147 16.42 24.24 17.09
N SER A 148 16.71 25.20 17.99
CA SER A 148 17.80 26.16 17.84
C SER A 148 19.17 25.66 18.32
N THR A 149 19.23 24.54 19.05
CA THR A 149 20.45 24.01 19.63
C THR A 149 20.60 22.49 19.44
N PRO A 150 20.95 22.03 18.21
CA PRO A 150 20.93 20.60 17.86
C PRO A 150 21.94 19.74 18.64
N LYS A 151 22.83 20.31 19.42
CA LYS A 151 23.87 19.61 20.19
C LYS A 151 23.67 19.66 21.69
N GLU A 152 22.76 20.47 22.15
CA GLU A 152 22.57 20.70 23.60
C GLU A 152 21.20 20.21 24.03
N SER A 153 21.19 19.18 24.89
CA SER A 153 19.98 18.71 25.54
C SER A 153 19.51 19.70 26.58
N VAL A 154 18.22 19.97 26.62
CA VAL A 154 17.60 20.72 27.70
C VAL A 154 17.52 19.83 28.92
N THR A 155 18.12 20.27 30.03
CA THR A 155 18.15 19.47 31.25
C THR A 155 17.18 20.09 32.27
N PHE A 156 16.26 19.27 32.73
CA PHE A 156 15.46 19.58 33.90
C PHE A 156 16.08 18.87 35.09
N ARG A 157 16.44 19.60 36.11
CA ARG A 157 16.99 19.03 37.34
C ARG A 157 15.92 19.10 38.43
N PHE A 158 15.72 17.99 39.12
CA PHE A 158 14.71 17.88 40.16
C PHE A 158 15.36 17.51 41.47
N ASP A 159 15.00 18.18 42.57
CA ASP A 159 15.50 17.86 43.91
C ASP A 159 14.83 16.61 44.50
N ASN A 160 15.61 15.83 45.18
CA ASN A 160 15.13 14.71 46.01
C ASN A 160 14.37 13.62 45.26
N LEU A 161 14.83 13.25 44.07
CA LEU A 161 14.08 12.42 43.16
C LEU A 161 14.43 10.94 43.21
N ASP A 162 15.62 10.63 43.62
CA ASP A 162 16.07 9.29 43.90
C ASP A 162 15.97 9.07 45.41
N PRO A 163 15.37 7.93 45.91
CA PRO A 163 15.42 7.54 47.31
C PRO A 163 16.84 7.45 47.88
N SER A 164 17.86 7.34 47.03
CA SER A 164 19.27 7.38 47.38
C SER A 164 19.86 8.80 47.51
N GLY A 165 19.07 9.85 47.25
CA GLY A 165 19.51 11.27 47.28
C GLY A 165 20.37 11.71 46.09
N LYS A 166 20.37 10.96 44.99
CA LYS A 166 21.00 11.36 43.75
C LYS A 166 20.13 12.33 42.98
N GLU A 167 20.69 13.44 42.57
CA GLU A 167 20.07 14.34 41.56
C GLU A 167 19.95 13.59 40.24
N MET A 168 18.72 13.50 39.69
CA MET A 168 18.48 12.96 38.37
C MET A 168 18.15 14.10 37.41
N ASP A 169 18.75 14.05 36.25
CA ASP A 169 18.50 15.01 35.18
C ASP A 169 17.54 14.39 34.17
N PHE A 170 16.43 15.08 33.92
CA PHE A 170 15.55 14.78 32.77
C PHE A 170 15.86 15.77 31.65
N TYR A 171 16.18 15.29 30.47
CA TYR A 171 16.66 16.13 29.39
C TYR A 171 16.03 15.75 28.05
N ALA A 172 16.14 16.66 27.09
CA ALA A 172 15.79 16.37 25.70
C ALA A 172 16.74 15.31 25.15
N ARG A 173 16.16 14.24 24.63
CA ARG A 173 16.91 13.18 23.97
C ARG A 173 17.26 13.59 22.55
N SER A 174 18.53 13.54 22.21
CA SER A 174 18.97 13.87 20.84
C SER A 174 18.56 12.80 19.86
N SER A 175 17.73 13.17 18.88
CA SER A 175 17.31 12.30 17.80
C SER A 175 18.49 11.81 16.94
N LEU A 176 19.60 12.58 16.89
CA LEU A 176 20.81 12.19 16.20
C LEU A 176 21.52 10.99 16.84
N LYS A 177 21.32 10.74 18.14
CA LYS A 177 21.85 9.55 18.82
C LYS A 177 21.06 8.28 18.51
N ASP A 178 19.83 8.46 18.05
CA ASP A 178 18.92 7.35 17.71
C ASP A 178 18.93 6.97 16.23
N LEU A 179 19.81 7.61 15.45
CA LEU A 179 19.95 7.29 14.02
C LEU A 179 20.33 5.82 13.80
N LYS A 180 19.58 5.18 12.93
CA LYS A 180 19.83 3.79 12.49
C LYS A 180 20.51 3.78 11.13
N LYS A 181 21.52 2.93 10.97
CA LYS A 181 22.22 2.73 9.69
C LYS A 181 21.45 1.82 8.73
N GLY A 182 20.28 1.36 9.14
CA GLY A 182 19.43 0.45 8.37
C GLY A 182 18.60 1.13 7.30
N VAL A 183 17.91 0.31 6.52
CA VAL A 183 16.92 0.69 5.51
C VAL A 183 15.56 0.18 5.98
N VAL A 184 14.52 0.96 5.75
CA VAL A 184 13.13 0.51 5.86
C VAL A 184 12.60 0.23 4.46
N ALA A 185 12.04 -0.94 4.26
CA ALA A 185 11.35 -1.31 3.03
C ALA A 185 9.85 -1.14 3.23
N ILE A 186 9.18 -0.53 2.26
CA ILE A 186 7.73 -0.32 2.27
C ILE A 186 7.17 -0.82 0.94
N ASP A 187 6.29 -1.81 1.03
CA ASP A 187 5.44 -2.23 -0.08
C ASP A 187 4.07 -1.57 0.06
N PHE A 188 3.81 -0.56 -0.75
CA PHE A 188 2.54 0.16 -0.78
C PHE A 188 1.55 -0.56 -1.68
N GLY A 189 0.80 -1.51 -1.12
CA GLY A 189 -0.18 -2.31 -1.87
C GLY A 189 -1.58 -1.69 -1.91
N THR A 190 -2.43 -2.23 -2.79
CA THR A 190 -3.83 -1.78 -2.96
C THR A 190 -4.67 -2.05 -1.71
N LYS A 191 -4.60 -3.27 -1.17
CA LYS A 191 -5.37 -3.68 0.01
C LYS A 191 -4.60 -3.49 1.31
N SER A 192 -3.30 -3.78 1.28
CA SER A 192 -2.44 -3.66 2.46
C SER A 192 -1.05 -3.16 2.11
N THR A 193 -0.49 -2.37 3.02
CA THR A 193 0.89 -1.89 3.00
C THR A 193 1.72 -2.73 3.95
N THR A 194 2.88 -3.20 3.52
CA THR A 194 3.82 -3.88 4.40
C THR A 194 5.07 -3.05 4.60
N ALA A 195 5.55 -3.00 5.84
CA ALA A 195 6.80 -2.31 6.18
C ALA A 195 7.71 -3.26 6.95
N ALA A 196 8.99 -3.25 6.61
CA ALA A 196 10.00 -4.06 7.28
C ALA A 196 11.31 -3.28 7.45
N TYR A 197 12.06 -3.58 8.49
CA TYR A 197 13.38 -3.00 8.73
C TYR A 197 14.37 -4.06 9.16
N MET A 198 15.66 -3.74 9.07
CA MET A 198 16.72 -4.59 9.59
C MET A 198 17.04 -4.15 11.03
N ASP A 199 16.96 -5.08 11.96
CA ASP A 199 17.30 -4.82 13.36
C ASP A 199 18.82 -4.80 13.61
N LYS A 200 19.24 -4.57 14.86
CA LYS A 200 20.66 -4.54 15.27
C LYS A 200 21.41 -5.86 15.08
N ASN A 201 20.67 -6.97 15.00
CA ASN A 201 21.23 -8.31 14.82
C ASN A 201 21.37 -8.68 13.33
N GLY A 202 20.88 -7.79 12.43
CA GLY A 202 20.84 -8.05 10.99
C GLY A 202 19.62 -8.84 10.53
N GLU A 203 18.67 -9.12 11.42
CA GLU A 203 17.40 -9.77 11.09
C GLU A 203 16.39 -8.78 10.53
N TYR A 204 15.58 -9.23 9.57
CA TYR A 204 14.50 -8.43 9.01
C TYR A 204 13.25 -8.59 9.87
N ARG A 205 12.65 -7.48 10.26
CA ARG A 205 11.45 -7.43 11.09
C ARG A 205 10.34 -6.66 10.45
N LEU A 206 9.16 -7.26 10.41
CA LEU A 206 7.93 -6.60 9.98
C LEU A 206 7.40 -5.64 11.05
N LEU A 207 6.71 -4.60 10.62
CA LEU A 207 6.04 -3.60 11.45
C LEU A 207 4.53 -3.72 11.33
N SER A 208 3.85 -3.72 12.48
CA SER A 208 2.40 -3.52 12.57
C SER A 208 2.12 -2.03 12.75
N ILE A 209 1.17 -1.49 11.99
CA ILE A 209 0.85 -0.07 11.90
C ILE A 209 -0.64 0.13 12.20
N GLY A 210 -0.93 1.05 13.11
CA GLY A 210 -2.29 1.40 13.49
C GLY A 210 -3.00 0.30 14.29
N GLY A 211 -3.20 0.54 15.55
CA GLY A 211 -3.97 -0.34 16.44
C GLY A 211 -3.20 -1.49 17.07
N ASN A 212 -3.89 -2.12 17.99
CA ASN A 212 -3.39 -3.24 18.76
C ASN A 212 -3.98 -4.53 18.16
N VAL A 213 -3.29 -5.07 17.16
CA VAL A 213 -3.68 -6.34 16.53
C VAL A 213 -3.15 -7.50 17.33
N ASP A 214 -3.96 -8.54 17.53
CA ASP A 214 -3.58 -9.76 18.21
C ASP A 214 -2.25 -10.31 17.66
N ASP A 215 -1.32 -10.66 18.54
CA ASP A 215 -0.03 -11.23 18.16
C ASP A 215 -0.16 -12.55 17.38
N ALA A 216 -1.25 -13.27 17.59
CA ALA A 216 -1.58 -14.51 16.86
C ALA A 216 -2.21 -14.27 15.48
N SER A 217 -2.63 -13.05 15.14
CA SER A 217 -3.26 -12.77 13.85
C SER A 217 -2.26 -12.96 12.71
N PRO A 218 -2.56 -13.79 11.71
CA PRO A 218 -1.70 -13.99 10.55
C PRO A 218 -1.57 -12.73 9.68
N THR A 219 -2.53 -11.79 9.79
CA THR A 219 -2.56 -10.54 9.02
C THR A 219 -2.00 -9.34 9.77
N LYS A 220 -1.48 -9.53 10.99
CA LYS A 220 -0.96 -8.46 11.85
C LYS A 220 -0.01 -7.49 11.13
N PHE A 221 0.83 -8.00 10.23
CA PHE A 221 1.83 -7.23 9.50
C PHE A 221 1.41 -6.86 8.07
N GLU A 222 0.20 -7.21 7.69
CA GLU A 222 -0.45 -6.80 6.45
C GLU A 222 -1.32 -5.57 6.74
N ASN A 223 -0.67 -4.43 6.99
CA ASN A 223 -1.34 -3.20 7.42
C ASN A 223 -2.34 -2.72 6.36
N PRO A 224 -3.64 -2.64 6.63
CA PRO A 224 -4.62 -2.21 5.64
C PRO A 224 -4.28 -0.85 5.02
N THR A 225 -4.36 -0.74 3.70
CA THR A 225 -4.14 0.53 2.99
C THR A 225 -5.45 1.32 2.98
N ILE A 226 -5.80 1.84 4.13
CA ILE A 226 -7.04 2.58 4.35
C ILE A 226 -6.78 3.80 5.25
N MET A 227 -7.55 4.85 5.04
CA MET A 227 -7.54 6.07 5.84
C MET A 227 -8.98 6.44 6.21
N GLU A 228 -9.23 6.83 7.44
CA GLU A 228 -10.47 7.42 7.92
C GLU A 228 -10.32 8.92 8.08
N PHE A 229 -11.22 9.70 7.48
CA PHE A 229 -11.31 11.15 7.67
C PHE A 229 -12.35 11.44 8.77
N ARG A 230 -11.90 12.04 9.88
CA ARG A 230 -12.80 12.43 10.99
C ARG A 230 -12.95 13.94 11.10
N HIS A 231 -11.86 14.67 11.17
CA HIS A 231 -11.81 16.13 11.21
C HIS A 231 -10.68 16.63 10.32
N LYS A 232 -10.88 16.58 9.01
CA LYS A 232 -9.86 16.96 8.00
C LYS A 232 -9.28 18.36 8.23
N GLY A 233 -10.14 19.32 8.55
CA GLY A 233 -9.72 20.71 8.80
C GLY A 233 -8.78 20.85 10.00
N ASN A 234 -9.12 20.21 11.13
CA ASN A 234 -8.27 20.19 12.33
C ASN A 234 -6.92 19.55 12.04
N PHE A 235 -6.97 18.39 11.38
CA PHE A 235 -5.75 17.69 10.99
C PHE A 235 -4.84 18.57 10.14
N LEU A 236 -5.36 19.23 9.11
CA LEU A 236 -4.55 20.08 8.22
C LEU A 236 -3.95 21.29 8.95
N ASN A 237 -4.70 21.90 9.86
CA ASN A 237 -4.20 22.99 10.68
C ASN A 237 -2.99 22.53 11.52
N ALA A 238 -3.12 21.38 12.20
CA ALA A 238 -2.04 20.81 12.98
C ALA A 238 -0.87 20.35 12.08
N TYR A 239 -1.17 19.65 10.97
CA TYR A 239 -0.18 19.14 10.04
C TYR A 239 0.67 20.24 9.41
N ASN A 240 0.07 21.38 9.06
CA ASN A 240 0.78 22.48 8.42
C ASN A 240 1.48 23.42 9.41
N ALA A 241 1.25 23.25 10.72
CA ALA A 241 1.85 24.11 11.74
C ALA A 241 3.36 23.94 11.90
N LEU A 242 3.88 22.74 11.64
CA LEU A 242 5.32 22.43 11.74
C LEU A 242 5.78 21.66 10.52
N ASP A 243 7.02 21.88 10.10
CA ASP A 243 7.64 21.15 9.00
C ASP A 243 8.03 19.71 9.40
N HIS A 244 8.25 19.47 10.69
CA HIS A 244 8.70 18.19 11.23
C HIS A 244 7.93 17.83 12.49
N ARG A 245 7.49 16.58 12.59
CA ARG A 245 6.72 16.02 13.70
C ARG A 245 5.60 16.94 14.20
N PRO A 246 4.69 17.39 13.31
CA PRO A 246 3.55 18.20 13.74
C PRO A 246 2.71 17.42 14.76
N PHE A 247 2.07 18.11 15.68
CA PHE A 247 1.23 17.52 16.72
C PHE A 247 -0.17 17.23 16.17
N THR A 248 -0.26 16.24 15.32
CA THR A 248 -1.53 15.75 14.76
C THR A 248 -2.19 14.77 15.72
N GLU A 249 -3.51 14.78 15.75
CA GLU A 249 -4.29 13.91 16.62
C GLU A 249 -4.89 12.75 15.83
N HIS A 250 -4.88 11.56 16.43
CA HIS A 250 -5.56 10.39 15.86
C HIS A 250 -7.08 10.58 15.78
N ASN A 251 -7.64 11.49 16.60
CA ASN A 251 -9.03 11.89 16.53
C ASN A 251 -9.43 12.54 15.20
N ASP A 252 -8.48 13.03 14.44
CA ASP A 252 -8.74 13.75 13.20
C ASP A 252 -8.61 12.87 11.97
N ILE A 253 -7.59 12.01 11.92
CA ILE A 253 -7.34 11.04 10.83
C ILE A 253 -6.77 9.75 11.40
N GLU A 254 -7.31 8.62 10.96
CA GLU A 254 -6.82 7.29 11.29
C GLU A 254 -6.33 6.56 10.05
N VAL A 255 -5.42 5.60 10.25
CA VAL A 255 -4.86 4.78 9.16
C VAL A 255 -4.72 3.31 9.55
N ALA A 256 -4.59 2.48 8.54
CA ALA A 256 -4.26 1.05 8.66
C ALA A 256 -5.25 0.26 9.53
N HIS A 257 -4.78 -0.60 10.42
CA HIS A 257 -5.63 -1.51 11.20
C HIS A 257 -6.76 -0.82 11.96
N GLU A 258 -6.50 0.37 12.46
CA GLU A 258 -7.53 1.10 13.19
C GLU A 258 -8.60 1.67 12.27
N ALA A 259 -8.20 2.31 11.19
CA ALA A 259 -9.17 2.76 10.20
C ALA A 259 -9.99 1.58 9.65
N GLN A 260 -9.37 0.41 9.47
CA GLN A 260 -10.08 -0.81 9.05
C GLN A 260 -11.08 -1.25 10.10
N LYS A 261 -10.69 -1.30 11.37
CA LYS A 261 -11.58 -1.64 12.50
C LYS A 261 -12.75 -0.68 12.59
N ASN A 262 -12.50 0.63 12.44
CA ASN A 262 -13.54 1.65 12.46
C ASN A 262 -14.48 1.54 11.24
N ALA A 263 -14.02 0.98 10.13
CA ALA A 263 -14.84 0.73 8.94
C ALA A 263 -15.77 -0.49 9.12
N GLU A 264 -15.42 -1.41 10.01
CA GLU A 264 -16.24 -2.60 10.28
C GLU A 264 -17.59 -2.21 10.90
N GLY A 265 -18.66 -2.63 10.26
CA GLY A 265 -20.03 -2.34 10.72
C GLY A 265 -20.54 -0.93 10.39
N VAL A 266 -19.76 -0.06 9.80
CA VAL A 266 -20.19 1.26 9.33
C VAL A 266 -21.08 1.10 8.10
N LYS A 267 -22.19 1.83 8.08
CA LYS A 267 -23.19 1.78 7.00
C LYS A 267 -23.53 3.18 6.49
N GLY A 268 -24.12 3.21 5.32
CA GLY A 268 -24.68 4.43 4.77
C GLY A 268 -23.63 5.51 4.50
N ASN A 269 -23.99 6.74 4.82
CA ASN A 269 -23.18 7.91 4.53
C ASN A 269 -21.81 7.92 5.21
N ASP A 270 -21.66 7.22 6.32
CA ASP A 270 -20.42 7.19 7.09
C ASP A 270 -19.32 6.39 6.42
N LEU A 271 -19.63 5.53 5.44
CA LEU A 271 -18.64 4.86 4.59
C LEU A 271 -17.76 5.86 3.81
N TYR A 272 -18.27 7.06 3.52
CA TYR A 272 -17.51 8.11 2.83
C TYR A 272 -16.39 8.73 3.66
N ARG A 273 -16.28 8.41 4.93
CA ARG A 273 -15.13 8.78 5.76
C ARG A 273 -13.89 7.92 5.46
N PHE A 274 -14.08 6.77 4.81
CA PHE A 274 -13.02 5.79 4.61
C PHE A 274 -12.52 5.80 3.16
N PHE A 275 -11.22 5.95 3.00
CA PHE A 275 -10.55 5.88 1.72
C PHE A 275 -9.64 4.63 1.66
N SER A 276 -10.14 3.54 1.08
CA SER A 276 -9.42 2.27 0.94
C SER A 276 -8.76 2.05 -0.42
N LYS A 277 -8.92 3.00 -1.36
CA LYS A 277 -8.42 2.89 -2.75
C LYS A 277 -7.27 3.86 -3.05
N LEU A 278 -6.40 4.14 -2.04
CA LEU A 278 -5.30 5.11 -2.15
C LEU A 278 -4.39 4.85 -3.36
N LYS A 279 -3.93 3.62 -3.54
CA LYS A 279 -3.05 3.24 -4.65
C LYS A 279 -3.78 3.29 -6.01
N GLN A 280 -5.01 2.81 -6.06
CA GLN A 280 -5.83 2.83 -7.28
C GLN A 280 -6.18 4.27 -7.69
N TRP A 281 -6.46 5.16 -6.74
CA TRP A 281 -6.68 6.58 -7.00
C TRP A 281 -5.46 7.23 -7.67
N ALA A 282 -4.25 6.90 -7.21
CA ALA A 282 -3.03 7.39 -7.85
C ALA A 282 -2.86 6.86 -9.28
N GLY A 283 -3.34 5.64 -9.55
CA GLY A 283 -3.28 5.04 -10.88
C GLY A 283 -4.36 5.55 -11.85
N ALA A 284 -5.58 5.78 -11.35
CA ALA A 284 -6.71 6.23 -12.16
C ALA A 284 -6.70 7.74 -12.42
N ASP A 285 -6.07 8.52 -11.55
CA ASP A 285 -5.96 9.99 -11.61
C ASP A 285 -7.32 10.73 -11.70
N GLU A 286 -8.32 10.22 -10.97
CA GLU A 286 -9.68 10.74 -10.96
C GLU A 286 -10.01 11.50 -9.67
N LYS A 287 -10.92 12.48 -9.77
CA LYS A 287 -11.50 13.17 -8.61
C LYS A 287 -12.34 12.21 -7.77
N GLN A 288 -12.28 12.37 -6.44
CA GLN A 288 -13.05 11.58 -5.49
C GLN A 288 -13.79 12.49 -4.51
N ASN A 289 -14.97 12.05 -4.08
CA ASN A 289 -15.79 12.76 -3.11
C ASN A 289 -15.80 11.99 -1.79
N PHE A 290 -15.56 12.70 -0.70
CA PHE A 290 -15.53 12.18 0.67
C PHE A 290 -16.32 13.07 1.61
N ARG A 291 -16.42 12.63 2.85
CA ARG A 291 -16.89 13.45 3.97
C ARG A 291 -16.01 13.17 5.19
N ASP A 292 -15.98 14.11 6.10
CA ASP A 292 -15.59 13.84 7.48
C ASP A 292 -16.83 13.93 8.42
N LEU A 293 -16.63 14.01 9.71
CA LEU A 293 -17.75 14.12 10.66
C LEU A 293 -18.51 15.45 10.56
N ILE A 294 -17.93 16.45 9.90
CA ILE A 294 -18.45 17.83 9.85
C ILE A 294 -18.98 18.18 8.47
N GLU A 295 -18.20 17.88 7.40
CA GLU A 295 -18.47 18.39 6.06
C GLU A 295 -18.16 17.36 4.94
N ASN A 296 -18.76 17.61 3.77
CA ASN A 296 -18.37 16.93 2.54
C ASN A 296 -17.20 17.67 1.89
N PHE A 297 -16.28 16.94 1.28
CA PHE A 297 -15.15 17.52 0.54
C PHE A 297 -14.81 16.69 -0.69
N SER A 298 -14.13 17.32 -1.66
CA SER A 298 -13.61 16.63 -2.84
C SER A 298 -12.10 16.57 -2.79
N LEU A 299 -11.56 15.43 -3.22
CA LEU A 299 -10.15 15.27 -3.56
C LEU A 299 -9.99 15.49 -5.07
N GLU A 300 -9.06 16.35 -5.44
CA GLU A 300 -8.63 16.45 -6.83
C GLU A 300 -7.98 15.15 -7.30
N SER A 301 -7.82 14.98 -8.60
CA SER A 301 -7.05 13.86 -9.14
C SER A 301 -5.62 13.88 -8.60
N PHE A 302 -4.97 12.73 -8.53
CA PHE A 302 -3.64 12.62 -7.92
C PHE A 302 -2.60 13.55 -8.58
N THR A 303 -2.68 13.73 -9.91
CA THR A 303 -1.78 14.60 -10.66
C THR A 303 -1.98 16.09 -10.32
N HIS A 304 -3.19 16.50 -9.99
CA HIS A 304 -3.54 17.89 -9.68
C HIS A 304 -3.71 18.15 -8.17
N CYS A 305 -3.51 17.13 -7.33
CA CYS A 305 -3.70 17.26 -5.88
C CYS A 305 -2.63 18.18 -5.28
N THR A 306 -3.06 19.37 -4.87
CA THR A 306 -2.27 20.36 -4.14
C THR A 306 -2.89 20.59 -2.78
N GLY A 307 -2.06 20.62 -1.73
CA GLY A 307 -2.49 20.92 -0.36
C GLY A 307 -2.88 19.68 0.46
N PHE A 308 -3.91 18.92 0.09
CA PHE A 308 -4.31 17.69 0.78
C PHE A 308 -4.02 16.46 -0.07
N ASN A 309 -2.86 15.85 0.13
CA ASN A 309 -2.48 14.61 -0.54
C ASN A 309 -2.60 13.42 0.43
N PRO A 310 -3.62 12.56 0.29
CA PRO A 310 -3.83 11.43 1.19
C PRO A 310 -2.66 10.43 1.24
N ILE A 311 -1.92 10.25 0.14
CA ILE A 311 -0.75 9.36 0.12
C ILE A 311 0.39 9.95 0.95
N GLU A 312 0.62 11.25 0.88
CA GLU A 312 1.60 11.94 1.71
C GLU A 312 1.23 11.84 3.20
N ILE A 313 -0.06 12.06 3.51
CA ILE A 313 -0.56 11.95 4.88
C ILE A 313 -0.47 10.52 5.39
N TYR A 314 -0.85 9.54 4.57
CA TYR A 314 -0.68 8.12 4.90
C TYR A 314 0.80 7.79 5.19
N ALA A 315 1.71 8.25 4.33
CA ALA A 315 3.16 8.07 4.53
C ALA A 315 3.66 8.76 5.81
N TYR A 316 3.14 9.95 6.15
CA TYR A 316 3.43 10.62 7.41
C TYR A 316 2.96 9.79 8.62
N CYS A 317 1.74 9.30 8.58
CA CYS A 317 1.19 8.49 9.67
C CYS A 317 2.00 7.21 9.88
N ILE A 318 2.25 6.42 8.83
CA ILE A 318 3.09 5.22 8.95
C ILE A 318 4.53 5.56 9.37
N GLY A 319 5.05 6.71 8.94
CA GLY A 319 6.36 7.21 9.33
C GLY A 319 6.49 7.43 10.84
N ARG A 320 5.41 7.85 11.50
CA ARG A 320 5.36 7.99 12.97
C ARG A 320 5.45 6.64 13.68
N TYR A 321 4.83 5.57 13.12
CA TYR A 321 4.96 4.21 13.64
C TYR A 321 6.34 3.59 13.38
N ILE A 322 6.98 3.95 12.28
CA ILE A 322 8.34 3.49 11.95
C ILE A 322 9.36 4.18 12.85
N ASN A 323 9.30 5.52 12.92
CA ASN A 323 10.27 6.35 13.62
C ASN A 323 9.74 6.77 14.99
N ASN A 324 10.16 6.07 16.00
CA ASN A 324 9.82 6.35 17.39
C ASN A 324 11.02 6.04 18.28
N MET A 325 10.98 6.46 19.52
CA MET A 325 12.12 6.28 20.45
C MET A 325 12.51 4.82 20.68
N ARG A 326 11.59 3.89 20.44
CA ARG A 326 11.84 2.46 20.57
C ARG A 326 12.57 1.88 19.37
N ASN A 327 12.12 2.25 18.15
CA ASN A 327 12.71 1.76 16.90
C ASN A 327 13.93 2.55 16.48
N GLY A 328 13.99 3.84 16.84
CA GLY A 328 14.99 4.80 16.41
C GLY A 328 14.57 5.59 15.16
N VAL A 329 15.51 6.31 14.57
CA VAL A 329 15.31 7.18 13.41
C VAL A 329 15.93 6.55 12.18
N PHE A 330 15.13 6.29 11.17
CA PHE A 330 15.56 5.76 9.87
C PHE A 330 15.56 6.87 8.82
N LEU A 331 16.63 6.90 7.99
CA LEU A 331 16.81 7.92 6.95
C LEU A 331 16.74 7.36 5.52
N LYS A 332 16.71 6.04 5.37
CA LYS A 332 16.67 5.40 4.06
C LYS A 332 15.44 4.51 3.94
N TYR A 333 14.72 4.72 2.86
CA TYR A 333 13.50 3.99 2.57
C TYR A 333 13.52 3.45 1.15
N PHE A 334 13.15 2.19 0.99
CA PHE A 334 12.93 1.55 -0.28
C PHE A 334 11.44 1.33 -0.49
N LEU A 335 10.94 1.74 -1.64
CA LEU A 335 9.57 1.50 -2.08
C LEU A 335 9.56 0.48 -3.21
N SER A 336 8.57 -0.41 -3.21
CA SER A 336 8.16 -1.17 -4.37
C SER A 336 7.33 -0.31 -5.32
N TYR A 337 7.19 -0.75 -6.55
CA TYR A 337 6.30 -0.13 -7.53
C TYR A 337 5.65 -1.19 -8.43
N PRO A 338 4.38 -0.98 -8.86
CA PRO A 338 3.74 -1.83 -9.83
C PRO A 338 4.37 -1.66 -11.22
N ILE A 339 4.50 -2.74 -11.96
CA ILE A 339 5.06 -2.70 -13.32
C ILE A 339 4.19 -1.87 -14.28
N LYS A 340 2.87 -1.92 -14.07
CA LYS A 340 1.89 -1.26 -14.93
C LYS A 340 1.79 0.26 -14.75
N TYR A 341 2.36 0.81 -13.68
CA TYR A 341 2.33 2.26 -13.46
C TYR A 341 3.35 2.95 -14.36
N GLU A 342 2.97 4.11 -14.85
CA GLU A 342 3.90 4.96 -15.57
C GLU A 342 4.98 5.49 -14.62
N LYS A 343 6.18 5.74 -15.18
CA LYS A 343 7.30 6.24 -14.41
C LYS A 343 6.95 7.51 -13.63
N HIS A 344 6.21 8.44 -14.24
CA HIS A 344 5.82 9.68 -13.57
C HIS A 344 4.84 9.44 -12.41
N GLN A 345 3.92 8.46 -12.51
CA GLN A 345 3.01 8.09 -11.43
C GLN A 345 3.76 7.45 -10.26
N ALA A 346 4.67 6.51 -10.56
CA ALA A 346 5.52 5.89 -9.54
C ALA A 346 6.41 6.92 -8.83
N GLU A 347 7.01 7.85 -9.58
CA GLU A 347 7.81 8.94 -9.01
C GLU A 347 6.96 9.88 -8.15
N LYS A 348 5.77 10.22 -8.55
CA LYS A 348 4.87 11.08 -7.77
C LYS A 348 4.41 10.41 -6.47
N ILE A 349 4.19 9.09 -6.47
CA ILE A 349 3.98 8.29 -5.25
C ILE A 349 5.23 8.35 -4.37
N ARG A 350 6.42 8.12 -4.94
CA ARG A 350 7.69 8.23 -4.22
C ARG A 350 7.86 9.60 -3.56
N GLU A 351 7.59 10.67 -4.30
CA GLU A 351 7.67 12.04 -3.78
C GLU A 351 6.67 12.29 -2.65
N SER A 352 5.45 11.74 -2.76
CA SER A 352 4.45 11.83 -1.69
C SER A 352 4.93 11.10 -0.43
N PHE A 353 5.50 9.91 -0.58
CA PHE A 353 6.13 9.18 0.52
C PHE A 353 7.33 9.94 1.09
N GLU A 354 8.17 10.53 0.25
CA GLU A 354 9.32 11.32 0.67
C GLU A 354 8.90 12.51 1.56
N ARG A 355 7.90 13.27 1.15
CA ARG A 355 7.39 14.41 1.94
C ARG A 355 6.77 13.95 3.26
N GLY A 356 5.90 12.92 3.23
CA GLY A 356 5.24 12.41 4.43
C GLY A 356 6.24 11.80 5.42
N LEU A 357 7.15 10.95 4.96
CA LEU A 357 8.19 10.35 5.80
C LEU A 357 9.12 11.40 6.37
N LYS A 358 9.57 12.37 5.56
CA LYS A 358 10.39 13.50 6.02
C LYS A 358 9.69 14.25 7.15
N LYS A 359 8.42 14.54 6.99
CA LYS A 359 7.61 15.27 7.98
C LYS A 359 7.41 14.50 9.29
N SER A 360 7.47 13.16 9.25
CA SER A 360 7.40 12.31 10.45
C SER A 360 8.67 12.33 11.32
N LEU A 361 9.78 12.84 10.80
CA LEU A 361 11.09 12.81 11.45
C LEU A 361 11.35 14.06 12.31
N PRO A 362 12.17 13.96 13.37
CA PRO A 362 12.55 15.08 14.19
C PRO A 362 13.32 16.17 13.40
N GLN A 363 13.07 17.43 13.71
CA GLN A 363 13.67 18.58 13.01
C GLN A 363 15.21 18.59 13.06
N HIS A 364 15.80 18.18 14.17
CA HIS A 364 17.26 18.16 14.34
C HIS A 364 18.00 17.25 13.37
N VAL A 365 17.33 16.23 12.84
CA VAL A 365 17.85 15.38 11.77
C VAL A 365 18.22 16.21 10.53
N PHE A 366 17.45 17.26 10.26
CA PHE A 366 17.63 18.12 9.09
C PHE A 366 18.43 19.39 9.39
N GLY A 367 18.67 19.70 10.67
CA GLY A 367 19.57 20.77 11.12
C GLY A 367 21.06 20.45 10.89
N ASP A 368 21.42 19.17 10.79
CA ASP A 368 22.76 18.71 10.41
C ASP A 368 22.82 18.39 8.91
N GLU A 369 23.52 19.21 8.13
CA GLU A 369 23.57 19.08 6.66
C GLU A 369 24.03 17.68 6.18
N LYS A 370 24.95 17.05 6.91
CA LYS A 370 25.47 15.71 6.60
C LYS A 370 24.38 14.65 6.79
N THR A 371 23.62 14.75 7.87
CA THR A 371 22.53 13.84 8.19
C THR A 371 21.34 14.06 7.24
N ALA A 372 21.01 15.33 6.96
CA ALA A 372 19.95 15.67 6.01
C ALA A 372 20.18 15.08 4.62
N LYS A 373 21.42 15.06 4.13
CA LYS A 373 21.79 14.43 2.86
C LYS A 373 21.68 12.90 2.86
N MET A 374 21.56 12.27 4.02
CA MET A 374 21.38 10.81 4.13
C MET A 374 19.92 10.41 3.97
N PHE A 375 18.97 11.34 4.11
CA PHE A 375 17.57 11.06 3.93
C PHE A 375 17.28 10.79 2.46
N LYS A 376 16.71 9.61 2.17
CA LYS A 376 16.38 9.17 0.82
C LYS A 376 15.18 8.24 0.83
N VAL A 377 14.30 8.43 -0.14
CA VAL A 377 13.23 7.50 -0.49
C VAL A 377 13.44 7.10 -1.95
N GLU A 378 13.67 5.82 -2.18
CA GLU A 378 14.06 5.29 -3.50
C GLU A 378 13.03 4.25 -3.98
N LEU A 379 12.60 4.33 -5.24
CA LEU A 379 11.98 3.21 -5.93
C LEU A 379 13.07 2.16 -6.17
N ARG A 380 12.94 0.98 -5.57
CA ARG A 380 14.06 0.01 -5.55
C ARG A 380 13.86 -1.16 -6.51
N ALA A 381 12.69 -1.74 -6.51
CA ALA A 381 12.34 -2.86 -7.37
C ALA A 381 10.82 -2.90 -7.63
N SER A 382 10.41 -3.52 -8.72
CA SER A 382 9.01 -3.85 -8.94
C SER A 382 8.53 -4.87 -7.89
N GLU A 383 7.22 -4.88 -7.61
CA GLU A 383 6.63 -5.77 -6.61
C GLU A 383 6.98 -7.25 -6.89
N PRO A 384 6.75 -7.80 -8.11
CA PRO A 384 7.10 -9.18 -8.37
C PRO A 384 8.62 -9.45 -8.37
N CYS A 385 9.46 -8.50 -8.81
CA CYS A 385 10.92 -8.64 -8.72
C CYS A 385 11.38 -8.75 -7.25
N ALA A 386 10.87 -7.88 -6.37
CA ALA A 386 11.17 -7.94 -4.95
C ALA A 386 10.69 -9.26 -4.33
N TYR A 387 9.47 -9.70 -4.68
CA TYR A 387 8.96 -10.99 -4.22
C TYR A 387 9.82 -12.16 -4.71
N ALA A 388 10.28 -12.14 -5.98
CA ALA A 388 11.19 -13.16 -6.51
C ALA A 388 12.44 -13.34 -5.64
N ILE A 389 13.07 -12.24 -5.20
CA ILE A 389 14.25 -12.28 -4.33
C ILE A 389 13.93 -13.00 -3.02
N SER A 390 12.79 -12.70 -2.42
CA SER A 390 12.36 -13.31 -1.17
C SER A 390 12.06 -14.81 -1.34
N ALA A 391 11.36 -15.18 -2.41
CA ALA A 391 11.04 -16.56 -2.75
C ALA A 391 12.32 -17.36 -3.04
N LEU A 392 13.22 -16.84 -3.89
CA LEU A 392 14.51 -17.46 -4.20
C LEU A 392 15.33 -17.73 -2.92
N LYS A 393 15.33 -16.78 -1.97
CA LYS A 393 16.00 -16.96 -0.68
C LYS A 393 15.33 -18.04 0.15
N SER A 394 14.01 -17.99 0.31
CA SER A 394 13.24 -18.92 1.15
C SER A 394 13.33 -20.36 0.63
N TYR A 395 13.30 -20.56 -0.68
CA TYR A 395 13.44 -21.88 -1.30
C TYR A 395 14.89 -22.33 -1.51
N GLY A 396 15.87 -21.62 -0.91
CA GLY A 396 17.26 -22.04 -0.78
C GLY A 396 18.15 -21.77 -1.98
N PHE A 397 17.75 -20.91 -2.95
CA PHE A 397 18.57 -20.55 -4.12
C PHE A 397 19.66 -19.51 -3.82
N PHE A 398 19.79 -19.07 -2.57
CA PHE A 398 20.93 -18.30 -2.06
C PHE A 398 22.09 -19.19 -1.58
N LYS A 399 22.01 -20.51 -1.72
CA LYS A 399 23.10 -21.43 -1.42
C LYS A 399 23.93 -21.65 -2.70
N SER A 400 25.22 -21.32 -2.65
CA SER A 400 26.12 -21.34 -3.83
C SER A 400 26.20 -22.70 -4.51
N GLU A 401 25.97 -23.78 -3.77
CA GLU A 401 25.99 -25.15 -4.26
C GLU A 401 24.85 -25.47 -5.23
N LYS A 402 23.75 -24.72 -5.16
CA LYS A 402 22.59 -24.89 -6.06
C LYS A 402 22.70 -24.04 -7.35
N LEU A 403 23.71 -23.20 -7.49
CA LEU A 403 23.86 -22.22 -8.58
C LEU A 403 24.97 -22.59 -9.59
N ASP A 404 25.22 -23.89 -9.81
CA ASP A 404 26.11 -24.33 -10.88
C ASP A 404 25.52 -24.04 -12.27
N LYS A 405 24.20 -23.85 -12.33
CA LYS A 405 23.45 -23.45 -13.53
C LYS A 405 22.51 -22.28 -13.19
N PRO A 406 22.22 -21.42 -14.18
CA PRO A 406 21.24 -20.37 -14.01
C PRO A 406 19.84 -20.95 -13.66
N ILE A 407 19.13 -20.24 -12.79
CA ILE A 407 17.74 -20.51 -12.43
C ILE A 407 16.85 -19.56 -13.24
N TYR A 408 16.06 -20.10 -14.14
CA TYR A 408 15.06 -19.35 -14.90
C TYR A 408 13.74 -19.36 -14.12
N TYR A 409 13.16 -18.20 -13.92
CA TYR A 409 11.97 -18.06 -13.08
C TYR A 409 10.91 -17.14 -13.68
N GLY A 410 9.67 -17.36 -13.23
CA GLY A 410 8.56 -16.44 -13.40
C GLY A 410 7.88 -16.21 -12.06
N VAL A 411 7.44 -14.99 -11.81
CA VAL A 411 6.59 -14.61 -10.69
C VAL A 411 5.20 -14.31 -11.20
N PHE A 412 4.19 -14.85 -10.55
CA PHE A 412 2.79 -14.50 -10.73
C PHE A 412 2.31 -13.87 -9.43
N ASP A 413 2.30 -12.52 -9.39
CA ASP A 413 1.87 -11.75 -8.23
C ASP A 413 0.40 -11.37 -8.40
N PHE A 414 -0.49 -12.16 -7.80
CA PHE A 414 -1.93 -11.93 -7.80
C PHE A 414 -2.33 -11.15 -6.56
N GLY A 415 -2.36 -9.82 -6.71
CA GLY A 415 -2.68 -8.88 -5.66
C GLY A 415 -4.16 -8.60 -5.47
N GLY A 416 -4.48 -7.56 -4.69
CA GLY A 416 -5.87 -7.13 -4.47
C GLY A 416 -6.48 -6.41 -5.66
N GLY A 417 -5.71 -5.60 -6.40
CA GLY A 417 -6.21 -4.80 -7.52
C GLY A 417 -5.71 -5.24 -8.89
N THR A 418 -4.51 -5.79 -8.95
CA THR A 418 -3.82 -6.17 -10.19
C THR A 418 -3.21 -7.55 -10.07
N THR A 419 -2.89 -8.14 -11.21
CA THR A 419 -1.95 -9.25 -11.34
C THR A 419 -0.74 -8.78 -12.13
N ASP A 420 0.46 -8.97 -11.58
CA ASP A 420 1.71 -8.61 -12.19
C ASP A 420 2.59 -9.85 -12.42
N PHE A 421 3.31 -9.89 -13.55
CA PHE A 421 4.26 -10.97 -13.88
C PHE A 421 5.66 -10.40 -14.03
N ASP A 422 6.64 -11.17 -13.60
CA ASP A 422 8.05 -10.90 -13.85
C ASP A 422 8.75 -12.18 -14.29
N PHE A 423 9.53 -12.10 -15.35
CA PHE A 423 10.33 -13.21 -15.86
C PHE A 423 11.79 -12.85 -15.84
N GLY A 424 12.61 -13.76 -15.35
CA GLY A 424 14.03 -13.45 -15.22
C GLY A 424 14.91 -14.66 -15.01
N LYS A 425 16.16 -14.34 -14.75
CA LYS A 425 17.24 -15.30 -14.48
C LYS A 425 17.98 -14.93 -13.21
N TRP A 426 18.27 -15.93 -12.40
CA TRP A 426 19.06 -15.87 -11.19
C TRP A 426 20.32 -16.70 -11.35
N GLU A 427 21.50 -16.11 -11.19
CA GLU A 427 22.79 -16.75 -11.38
C GLU A 427 23.88 -16.19 -10.47
N LYS A 428 25.05 -16.83 -10.43
CA LYS A 428 26.25 -16.25 -9.82
C LYS A 428 26.68 -15.00 -10.58
N SER A 429 27.00 -13.92 -9.87
CA SER A 429 27.54 -12.73 -10.52
C SER A 429 28.97 -12.96 -10.98
N ALA A 430 29.30 -12.48 -12.17
CA ALA A 430 30.68 -12.42 -12.66
C ALA A 430 31.49 -11.30 -11.99
N SER A 431 30.81 -10.33 -11.35
CA SER A 431 31.43 -9.22 -10.64
C SER A 431 31.91 -9.64 -9.25
N PRO A 432 33.16 -9.38 -8.85
CA PRO A 432 33.66 -9.70 -7.52
C PRO A 432 32.95 -8.92 -6.39
N LYS A 433 32.21 -7.88 -6.74
CA LYS A 433 31.43 -7.05 -5.81
C LYS A 433 30.17 -7.74 -5.32
N PHE A 434 29.57 -8.60 -6.16
CA PHE A 434 28.29 -9.25 -5.90
C PHE A 434 28.45 -10.78 -5.85
N LEU A 435 27.59 -11.47 -5.11
CA LEU A 435 27.51 -12.94 -5.16
C LEU A 435 26.54 -13.43 -6.23
N TYR A 436 25.45 -12.70 -6.39
CA TYR A 436 24.33 -13.08 -7.24
C TYR A 436 24.06 -11.99 -8.26
N LYS A 437 23.51 -12.39 -9.38
CA LYS A 437 22.98 -11.51 -10.40
C LYS A 437 21.55 -11.88 -10.72
N MET A 438 20.69 -10.89 -10.72
CA MET A 438 19.32 -10.99 -11.20
C MET A 438 19.22 -10.30 -12.55
N THR A 439 18.76 -11.01 -13.56
CA THR A 439 18.52 -10.45 -14.89
C THR A 439 17.02 -10.47 -15.15
N HIS A 440 16.47 -9.33 -15.50
CA HIS A 440 15.07 -9.20 -15.91
C HIS A 440 14.99 -9.41 -17.43
N PHE A 441 14.00 -10.19 -17.90
CA PHE A 441 13.74 -10.43 -19.31
C PHE A 441 12.53 -9.67 -19.81
N SER A 442 11.39 -9.87 -19.12
CA SER A 442 10.12 -9.31 -19.52
C SER A 442 9.19 -9.26 -18.33
N SER A 443 8.21 -8.40 -18.42
CA SER A 443 7.14 -8.26 -17.44
C SER A 443 5.79 -8.13 -18.14
N GLY A 444 4.73 -8.40 -17.41
CA GLY A 444 3.36 -8.28 -17.89
C GLY A 444 2.39 -8.21 -16.74
N GLY A 445 1.12 -8.36 -17.02
CA GLY A 445 0.10 -8.41 -15.98
C GLY A 445 -1.28 -8.05 -16.52
N ASP A 446 -2.23 -7.94 -15.60
CA ASP A 446 -3.59 -7.50 -15.86
C ASP A 446 -4.01 -6.50 -14.77
N LYS A 447 -4.32 -5.26 -15.18
CA LYS A 447 -4.70 -4.17 -14.26
C LYS A 447 -6.09 -4.33 -13.64
N TYR A 448 -6.89 -5.24 -14.18
CA TYR A 448 -8.25 -5.52 -13.74
C TYR A 448 -8.40 -6.86 -13.02
N LEU A 449 -7.44 -7.75 -13.14
CA LEU A 449 -7.45 -9.05 -12.48
C LEU A 449 -6.78 -8.91 -11.09
N GLY A 450 -7.59 -8.65 -10.07
CA GLY A 450 -7.19 -8.59 -8.66
C GLY A 450 -8.33 -9.07 -7.77
N GLY A 451 -8.04 -9.50 -6.56
CA GLY A 451 -9.05 -10.05 -5.65
C GLY A 451 -10.21 -9.10 -5.37
N GLU A 452 -9.95 -7.80 -5.18
CA GLU A 452 -10.99 -6.80 -4.96
C GLU A 452 -11.80 -6.51 -6.24
N ASN A 453 -11.15 -6.53 -7.41
CA ASN A 453 -11.84 -6.36 -8.68
C ASN A 453 -12.73 -7.56 -9.01
N LEU A 454 -12.27 -8.79 -8.71
CA LEU A 454 -13.11 -9.99 -8.81
C LEU A 454 -14.31 -9.90 -7.88
N LEU A 455 -14.13 -9.39 -6.68
CA LEU A 455 -15.22 -9.21 -5.72
C LEU A 455 -16.27 -8.20 -6.22
N GLU A 456 -15.84 -7.07 -6.82
CA GLU A 456 -16.76 -6.13 -7.46
C GLU A 456 -17.50 -6.77 -8.65
N LEU A 457 -16.82 -7.65 -9.39
CA LEU A 457 -17.43 -8.39 -10.51
C LEU A 457 -18.49 -9.39 -10.02
N LEU A 458 -18.21 -10.11 -8.93
CA LEU A 458 -19.23 -10.97 -8.28
C LEU A 458 -20.44 -10.16 -7.82
N ALA A 459 -20.22 -8.97 -7.24
CA ALA A 459 -21.30 -8.08 -6.81
C ALA A 459 -22.15 -7.59 -7.98
N TRP A 460 -21.51 -7.29 -9.10
CA TRP A 460 -22.19 -6.93 -10.35
C TRP A 460 -23.10 -8.06 -10.85
N GLU A 461 -22.62 -9.32 -10.88
CA GLU A 461 -23.42 -10.46 -11.28
C GLU A 461 -24.56 -10.76 -10.32
N ALA A 462 -24.33 -10.61 -9.01
CA ALA A 462 -25.40 -10.71 -8.02
C ALA A 462 -26.48 -9.63 -8.24
N TYR A 463 -26.08 -8.39 -8.53
CA TYR A 463 -27.02 -7.32 -8.90
C TYR A 463 -27.78 -7.67 -10.19
N ALA A 464 -27.07 -8.18 -11.19
CA ALA A 464 -27.65 -8.58 -12.48
C ALA A 464 -28.75 -9.64 -12.33
N LYS A 465 -28.49 -10.65 -11.51
CA LYS A 465 -29.44 -11.74 -11.23
C LYS A 465 -30.73 -11.23 -10.56
N ASN A 466 -30.64 -10.18 -9.76
CA ASN A 466 -31.75 -9.60 -9.02
C ASN A 466 -32.32 -8.31 -9.66
N PHE A 467 -31.92 -7.96 -10.88
CA PHE A 467 -32.16 -6.67 -11.48
C PHE A 467 -33.65 -6.27 -11.52
N GLN A 468 -34.56 -7.19 -11.78
CA GLN A 468 -35.99 -6.89 -11.87
C GLN A 468 -36.55 -6.41 -10.52
N GLU A 469 -36.17 -7.05 -9.41
CA GLU A 469 -36.58 -6.67 -8.07
C GLU A 469 -35.93 -5.35 -7.63
N LEU A 470 -34.63 -5.20 -7.93
CA LEU A 470 -33.86 -4.00 -7.61
C LEU A 470 -34.32 -2.78 -8.41
N LYS A 471 -34.67 -2.98 -9.67
CA LYS A 471 -35.31 -1.98 -10.54
C LYS A 471 -36.64 -1.49 -9.97
N ALA A 472 -37.48 -2.39 -9.47
CA ALA A 472 -38.76 -2.03 -8.86
C ALA A 472 -38.59 -1.15 -7.58
N LYS A 473 -37.46 -1.26 -6.92
CA LYS A 473 -37.05 -0.46 -5.74
C LYS A 473 -36.17 0.72 -6.09
N ASP A 474 -35.97 1.03 -7.36
CA ASP A 474 -35.12 2.11 -7.88
C ASP A 474 -33.66 2.06 -7.41
N ILE A 475 -33.14 0.86 -7.10
CA ILE A 475 -31.77 0.64 -6.64
C ILE A 475 -30.79 0.79 -7.82
N VAL A 476 -29.78 1.63 -7.65
CA VAL A 476 -28.73 1.91 -8.66
C VAL A 476 -27.44 1.19 -8.33
N ILE A 477 -26.55 0.98 -9.34
CA ILE A 477 -25.24 0.37 -9.15
C ILE A 477 -24.16 1.11 -9.92
N ALA A 478 -22.94 1.16 -9.38
CA ALA A 478 -21.76 1.66 -10.10
C ALA A 478 -21.17 0.58 -11.01
N LYS A 479 -20.50 1.01 -12.07
CA LYS A 479 -19.66 0.11 -12.88
C LYS A 479 -18.53 -0.43 -11.99
N PRO A 480 -18.33 -1.77 -11.93
CA PRO A 480 -17.15 -2.32 -11.25
C PRO A 480 -15.87 -1.96 -11.98
N ASN A 481 -14.75 -2.04 -11.28
CA ASN A 481 -13.43 -1.80 -11.88
C ASN A 481 -13.02 -2.95 -12.80
N TYR A 482 -13.70 -3.04 -13.96
CA TYR A 482 -13.48 -4.02 -15.00
C TYR A 482 -13.83 -3.42 -16.36
N ASP A 483 -12.97 -3.62 -17.38
CA ASP A 483 -13.12 -2.96 -18.68
C ASP A 483 -14.25 -3.53 -19.53
N ARG A 484 -14.55 -4.84 -19.38
CA ARG A 484 -15.47 -5.61 -20.23
C ARG A 484 -16.83 -5.85 -19.62
N ILE A 485 -17.49 -4.80 -19.20
CA ILE A 485 -18.83 -4.89 -18.64
C ILE A 485 -19.83 -4.40 -19.68
N ASP A 486 -20.88 -5.20 -19.89
CA ASP A 486 -22.03 -4.75 -20.68
C ASP A 486 -22.75 -3.61 -19.93
N THR A 487 -22.33 -2.40 -20.24
CA THR A 487 -22.86 -1.17 -19.62
C THR A 487 -24.28 -0.86 -20.08
N GLN A 488 -24.74 -1.43 -21.19
CA GLN A 488 -26.10 -1.21 -21.72
C GLN A 488 -27.15 -2.02 -20.96
N ARG A 489 -26.74 -3.12 -20.30
CA ARG A 489 -27.65 -4.06 -19.62
C ARG A 489 -28.61 -3.40 -18.63
N PHE A 490 -28.13 -2.37 -17.89
CA PHE A 490 -28.93 -1.72 -16.84
C PHE A 490 -29.38 -0.31 -17.18
N GLY A 491 -28.98 0.25 -18.32
CA GLY A 491 -29.38 1.58 -18.76
C GLY A 491 -29.14 2.65 -17.68
N SER A 492 -30.18 3.42 -17.35
CA SER A 492 -30.09 4.51 -16.35
C SER A 492 -29.88 4.06 -14.88
N PHE A 493 -29.92 2.75 -14.59
CA PHE A 493 -29.64 2.21 -13.26
C PHE A 493 -28.13 2.03 -13.01
N MET A 494 -27.33 1.99 -14.06
CA MET A 494 -25.87 2.09 -13.93
C MET A 494 -25.49 3.57 -13.85
N GLN A 495 -24.90 3.97 -12.74
CA GLN A 495 -24.57 5.37 -12.46
C GLN A 495 -23.19 5.46 -11.77
N ASN A 496 -22.55 6.62 -11.90
CA ASN A 496 -21.37 6.94 -11.12
C ASN A 496 -21.72 7.82 -9.89
N SER A 497 -22.93 7.59 -9.33
CA SER A 497 -23.40 8.27 -8.14
C SER A 497 -22.78 7.65 -6.89
N ARG A 498 -22.89 8.38 -5.79
CA ARG A 498 -22.50 7.92 -4.47
C ARG A 498 -23.25 6.64 -4.06
N GLU A 499 -24.57 6.66 -4.19
CA GLU A 499 -25.48 5.56 -3.86
C GLU A 499 -25.14 4.30 -4.65
N ALA A 500 -24.88 4.45 -5.93
CA ALA A 500 -24.47 3.36 -6.81
C ALA A 500 -23.14 2.71 -6.38
N ARG A 501 -22.15 3.52 -5.98
CA ARG A 501 -20.86 3.00 -5.47
C ARG A 501 -21.01 2.30 -4.13
N LEU A 502 -21.82 2.86 -3.22
CA LEU A 502 -22.11 2.23 -1.93
C LEU A 502 -22.81 0.88 -2.11
N ASN A 503 -23.75 0.80 -3.02
CA ASN A 503 -24.45 -0.45 -3.32
C ASN A 503 -23.49 -1.52 -3.82
N LEU A 504 -22.60 -1.18 -4.78
CA LEU A 504 -21.58 -2.11 -5.27
C LEU A 504 -20.69 -2.59 -4.12
N GLN A 505 -20.19 -1.69 -3.28
CA GLN A 505 -19.33 -2.02 -2.13
C GLN A 505 -20.06 -2.87 -1.08
N THR A 506 -21.33 -2.55 -0.80
CA THR A 506 -22.16 -3.29 0.16
C THR A 506 -22.35 -4.72 -0.32
N ILE A 507 -22.76 -4.93 -1.58
CA ILE A 507 -22.94 -6.27 -2.15
C ILE A 507 -21.59 -7.03 -2.16
N ALA A 508 -20.50 -6.37 -2.57
CA ALA A 508 -19.16 -6.94 -2.58
C ALA A 508 -18.74 -7.42 -1.18
N SER A 509 -18.99 -6.62 -0.14
CA SER A 509 -18.66 -7.00 1.23
C SER A 509 -19.40 -8.25 1.70
N GLN A 510 -20.67 -8.42 1.30
CA GLN A 510 -21.44 -9.63 1.60
C GLN A 510 -20.93 -10.88 0.87
N LEU A 511 -20.34 -10.72 -0.32
CA LEU A 511 -19.78 -11.83 -1.11
C LEU A 511 -18.31 -12.16 -0.77
N ARG A 512 -17.65 -11.34 0.06
CA ARG A 512 -16.26 -11.57 0.46
C ARG A 512 -16.02 -12.94 1.12
N PRO A 513 -16.85 -13.41 2.06
CA PRO A 513 -16.68 -14.74 2.64
C PRO A 513 -16.76 -15.88 1.60
N PHE A 514 -17.58 -15.73 0.55
CA PHE A 514 -17.62 -16.69 -0.55
C PHE A 514 -16.26 -16.76 -1.26
N LEU A 515 -15.67 -15.63 -1.62
CA LEU A 515 -14.38 -15.59 -2.31
C LEU A 515 -13.21 -16.10 -1.44
N GLU A 516 -13.17 -15.71 -0.16
CA GLU A 516 -12.03 -15.95 0.72
C GLU A 516 -12.02 -17.36 1.34
N ASN A 517 -13.19 -18.03 1.47
CA ASN A 517 -13.32 -19.33 2.12
C ASN A 517 -13.45 -20.51 1.15
N LEU A 518 -13.32 -20.29 -0.18
CA LEU A 518 -13.33 -21.40 -1.14
C LEU A 518 -12.17 -22.37 -0.90
N ASP A 519 -12.51 -23.61 -0.57
CA ASP A 519 -11.56 -24.73 -0.52
C ASP A 519 -11.95 -25.85 -1.53
N ALA A 520 -11.15 -26.88 -1.62
CA ALA A 520 -11.39 -27.96 -2.59
C ALA A 520 -12.71 -28.68 -2.34
N ASN A 521 -13.11 -28.88 -1.07
CA ASN A 521 -14.34 -29.59 -0.73
C ASN A 521 -15.58 -28.74 -1.07
N ILE A 522 -15.50 -27.45 -0.80
CA ILE A 522 -16.57 -26.49 -1.14
C ILE A 522 -16.74 -26.41 -2.66
N ILE A 523 -15.64 -26.34 -3.41
CA ILE A 523 -15.66 -26.29 -4.88
C ILE A 523 -16.30 -27.54 -5.44
N GLU A 524 -15.89 -28.73 -4.99
CA GLU A 524 -16.45 -30.01 -5.40
C GLU A 524 -17.96 -30.10 -5.11
N ALA A 525 -18.36 -29.70 -3.91
CA ALA A 525 -19.75 -29.67 -3.50
C ALA A 525 -20.62 -28.73 -4.36
N ILE A 526 -20.11 -27.54 -4.74
CA ILE A 526 -20.80 -26.60 -5.64
C ILE A 526 -20.93 -27.22 -7.07
N GLU A 527 -19.90 -27.92 -7.54
CA GLU A 527 -19.90 -28.54 -8.88
C GLU A 527 -20.85 -29.71 -9.00
N GLU A 528 -20.92 -30.55 -7.96
CA GLU A 528 -21.75 -31.75 -7.96
C GLU A 528 -23.24 -31.50 -7.67
N ASN A 529 -23.54 -30.44 -6.94
CA ASN A 529 -24.88 -30.10 -6.47
C ASN A 529 -25.32 -28.70 -6.90
N GLU A 530 -26.26 -28.60 -7.85
CA GLU A 530 -26.81 -27.33 -8.33
C GLU A 530 -27.51 -26.49 -7.22
N ASN A 531 -27.88 -27.13 -6.12
CA ASN A 531 -28.56 -26.53 -4.97
C ASN A 531 -27.64 -26.48 -3.71
N PHE A 532 -26.31 -26.50 -3.86
CA PHE A 532 -25.40 -26.46 -2.75
C PHE A 532 -25.48 -25.08 -2.05
N GLU A 533 -25.74 -25.12 -0.76
CA GLU A 533 -25.82 -23.95 0.11
C GLU A 533 -24.58 -23.89 0.99
N ILE A 534 -23.76 -22.84 0.84
CA ILE A 534 -22.72 -22.51 1.83
C ILE A 534 -23.47 -22.00 3.07
N LYS A 535 -23.13 -22.50 4.24
CA LYS A 535 -23.82 -22.32 5.53
C LYS A 535 -24.22 -20.87 5.88
N ASP A 536 -23.59 -19.87 5.27
CA ASP A 536 -23.86 -18.44 5.43
C ASP A 536 -24.43 -17.78 4.16
N PHE A 537 -24.69 -18.54 3.08
CA PHE A 537 -25.22 -18.07 1.80
C PHE A 537 -26.46 -18.86 1.38
N GLU A 538 -27.34 -19.22 2.33
CA GLU A 538 -28.60 -19.92 2.03
C GLU A 538 -29.43 -19.11 1.03
N LYS A 539 -29.42 -19.51 -0.25
CA LYS A 539 -30.23 -18.94 -1.36
C LYS A 539 -30.14 -17.44 -1.57
N GLY A 540 -29.20 -16.75 -0.89
CA GLY A 540 -29.06 -15.31 -0.95
C GLY A 540 -28.79 -14.68 0.41
N PHE A 541 -28.76 -13.36 0.45
CA PHE A 541 -28.55 -12.56 1.66
C PHE A 541 -29.42 -11.29 1.64
N LYS A 542 -29.82 -10.85 2.83
CA LYS A 542 -30.49 -9.56 3.02
C LYS A 542 -29.49 -8.46 3.29
N THR A 543 -29.66 -7.32 2.61
CA THR A 543 -28.80 -6.16 2.79
C THR A 543 -29.58 -4.86 2.55
N MET A 544 -29.08 -3.76 3.13
CA MET A 544 -29.61 -2.44 2.89
C MET A 544 -28.91 -1.81 1.69
N LEU A 545 -29.66 -1.38 0.68
CA LEU A 545 -29.17 -0.71 -0.51
C LEU A 545 -29.87 0.64 -0.68
N PHE A 546 -29.21 1.57 -1.33
CA PHE A 546 -29.73 2.90 -1.61
C PHE A 546 -30.46 2.95 -2.96
N ASP A 547 -31.62 3.58 -2.97
CA ASP A 547 -32.24 4.02 -4.21
C ASP A 547 -31.51 5.25 -4.79
N ARG A 548 -31.87 5.71 -5.97
CA ARG A 548 -31.26 6.89 -6.59
C ARG A 548 -31.50 8.21 -5.85
N ASN A 549 -32.41 8.26 -4.88
CA ASN A 549 -32.69 9.41 -4.04
C ASN A 549 -31.98 9.34 -2.69
N GLY A 550 -31.18 8.30 -2.44
CA GLY A 550 -30.44 8.09 -1.21
C GLY A 550 -31.26 7.50 -0.06
N VAL A 551 -32.43 6.89 -0.37
CA VAL A 551 -33.22 6.19 0.64
C VAL A 551 -32.75 4.75 0.78
N GLU A 552 -32.44 4.33 2.01
CA GLU A 552 -32.06 2.94 2.31
C GLU A 552 -33.28 2.02 2.25
N THR A 553 -33.16 0.92 1.52
CA THR A 553 -34.20 -0.08 1.34
C THR A 553 -33.63 -1.48 1.56
N GLU A 554 -34.32 -2.30 2.35
CA GLU A 554 -33.94 -3.70 2.53
C GLU A 554 -34.18 -4.47 1.21
N CYS A 555 -33.18 -5.16 0.75
CA CYS A 555 -33.17 -5.97 -0.44
C CYS A 555 -32.75 -7.40 -0.11
N ASP A 556 -33.47 -8.38 -0.69
CA ASP A 556 -33.15 -9.80 -0.59
C ASP A 556 -32.51 -10.21 -1.91
N LEU A 557 -31.18 -10.47 -1.90
CA LEU A 557 -30.42 -10.80 -3.09
C LEU A 557 -30.20 -12.30 -3.20
N LYS A 558 -30.69 -12.90 -4.26
CA LYS A 558 -30.45 -14.29 -4.62
C LYS A 558 -29.10 -14.41 -5.31
N VAL A 559 -28.32 -15.39 -4.92
CA VAL A 559 -27.03 -15.71 -5.54
C VAL A 559 -27.02 -17.13 -6.08
N ASP A 560 -26.21 -17.36 -7.09
CA ASP A 560 -25.95 -18.69 -7.65
C ASP A 560 -24.46 -19.00 -7.50
N CYS A 561 -24.14 -19.82 -6.52
CA CYS A 561 -22.76 -20.15 -6.20
C CYS A 561 -22.02 -20.80 -7.39
N LYS A 562 -22.72 -21.56 -8.24
CA LYS A 562 -22.14 -22.22 -9.42
C LYS A 562 -21.79 -21.20 -10.51
N GLU A 563 -22.69 -20.25 -10.78
CA GLU A 563 -22.42 -19.14 -11.72
C GLU A 563 -21.23 -18.28 -11.22
N LEU A 564 -21.21 -17.92 -9.93
CA LEU A 564 -20.13 -17.14 -9.34
C LEU A 564 -18.79 -17.90 -9.36
N LEU A 565 -18.80 -19.21 -9.05
CA LEU A 565 -17.61 -20.04 -9.13
C LEU A 565 -17.06 -20.15 -10.55
N ASN A 566 -17.94 -20.34 -11.55
CA ASN A 566 -17.54 -20.41 -12.96
C ASN A 566 -16.92 -19.09 -13.41
N LEU A 567 -17.52 -17.97 -13.05
CA LEU A 567 -16.96 -16.64 -13.34
C LEU A 567 -15.55 -16.47 -12.76
N LEU A 568 -15.33 -16.87 -11.50
CA LEU A 568 -14.00 -16.84 -10.88
C LEU A 568 -13.00 -17.73 -11.61
N LYS A 569 -13.40 -18.97 -11.95
CA LYS A 569 -12.55 -19.91 -12.70
C LYS A 569 -12.15 -19.34 -14.06
N ASP A 570 -13.10 -18.79 -14.80
CA ASP A 570 -12.85 -18.25 -16.13
C ASP A 570 -11.85 -17.08 -16.05
N LYS A 571 -12.03 -16.15 -15.11
CA LYS A 571 -11.12 -14.99 -14.95
C LYS A 571 -9.72 -15.41 -14.49
N ILE A 572 -9.62 -16.34 -13.55
CA ILE A 572 -8.32 -16.86 -13.10
C ILE A 572 -7.62 -17.62 -14.23
N ASN A 573 -8.33 -18.45 -15.00
CA ASN A 573 -7.77 -19.16 -16.14
C ASN A 573 -7.28 -18.20 -17.24
N GLU A 574 -8.00 -17.10 -17.53
CA GLU A 574 -7.53 -16.03 -18.43
C GLU A 574 -6.20 -15.45 -17.95
N GLY A 575 -6.07 -15.14 -16.65
CA GLY A 575 -4.84 -14.60 -16.07
C GLY A 575 -3.66 -15.55 -16.15
N VAL A 576 -3.88 -16.83 -15.86
CA VAL A 576 -2.85 -17.88 -15.97
C VAL A 576 -2.45 -18.12 -17.42
N ALA A 577 -3.41 -18.10 -18.36
CA ALA A 577 -3.12 -18.20 -19.79
C ALA A 577 -2.26 -17.02 -20.28
N ASN A 578 -2.55 -15.80 -19.79
CA ASN A 578 -1.77 -14.61 -20.07
C ASN A 578 -0.32 -14.71 -19.54
N PHE A 579 -0.14 -15.27 -18.33
CA PHE A 579 1.20 -15.58 -17.80
C PHE A 579 1.98 -16.54 -18.70
N PHE A 580 1.37 -17.65 -19.14
CA PHE A 580 2.05 -18.61 -19.99
C PHE A 580 2.30 -18.09 -21.42
N ALA A 581 1.50 -17.17 -21.91
CA ALA A 581 1.79 -16.47 -23.17
C ALA A 581 3.06 -15.61 -23.05
N GLY A 582 3.21 -14.88 -21.94
CA GLY A 582 4.44 -14.15 -21.61
C GLY A 582 5.65 -15.07 -21.47
N PHE A 583 5.49 -16.20 -20.77
CA PHE A 583 6.51 -17.24 -20.69
C PHE A 583 6.95 -17.75 -22.07
N SER A 584 6.01 -18.04 -22.98
CA SER A 584 6.33 -18.57 -24.32
C SER A 584 7.21 -17.61 -25.13
N LYS A 585 7.01 -16.32 -24.98
CA LYS A 585 7.85 -15.28 -25.58
C LYS A 585 9.25 -15.29 -24.98
N VAL A 586 9.36 -15.30 -23.65
CA VAL A 586 10.65 -15.32 -22.94
C VAL A 586 11.46 -16.56 -23.29
N MET A 587 10.79 -17.73 -23.45
CA MET A 587 11.43 -18.97 -23.88
C MET A 587 12.08 -18.85 -25.23
N ALA A 588 11.41 -18.24 -26.18
CA ALA A 588 11.93 -18.10 -27.54
C ALA A 588 13.18 -17.22 -27.63
N GLU A 589 13.28 -16.20 -26.78
CA GLU A 589 14.27 -15.13 -26.90
C GLU A 589 15.44 -15.25 -25.90
N ASN A 590 15.20 -15.80 -24.70
CA ASN A 590 16.11 -15.60 -23.57
C ASN A 590 16.55 -16.88 -22.84
N ILE A 591 15.92 -18.03 -23.09
CA ILE A 591 16.21 -19.24 -22.33
C ILE A 591 17.21 -20.13 -23.08
N ASP A 592 18.29 -20.48 -22.36
CA ASP A 592 19.34 -21.36 -22.85
C ASP A 592 18.77 -22.75 -23.20
N ASP A 593 19.25 -23.32 -24.28
CA ASP A 593 18.92 -24.68 -24.71
C ASP A 593 19.18 -25.77 -23.66
N GLN A 594 20.04 -25.49 -22.69
CA GLN A 594 20.33 -26.41 -21.58
C GLN A 594 19.39 -26.28 -20.39
N CYS A 595 18.42 -25.35 -20.42
CA CYS A 595 17.43 -25.18 -19.37
C CYS A 595 16.52 -26.43 -19.28
N LYS A 596 16.49 -27.06 -18.10
CA LYS A 596 15.67 -28.23 -17.82
C LYS A 596 14.48 -27.96 -16.93
N ALA A 597 14.43 -26.79 -16.29
CA ALA A 597 13.36 -26.42 -15.40
C ALA A 597 13.10 -24.93 -15.44
N PHE A 598 11.82 -24.57 -15.39
CA PHE A 598 11.37 -23.20 -15.18
C PHE A 598 10.62 -23.12 -13.85
N HIS A 599 11.03 -22.19 -13.01
CA HIS A 599 10.57 -22.03 -11.64
C HIS A 599 9.47 -20.97 -11.56
N ILE A 600 8.28 -21.31 -11.07
CA ILE A 600 7.13 -20.39 -10.97
C ILE A 600 6.86 -20.11 -9.51
N PHE A 601 7.01 -18.86 -9.09
CA PHE A 601 6.72 -18.40 -7.74
C PHE A 601 5.37 -17.69 -7.71
N LEU A 602 4.47 -18.14 -6.83
CA LEU A 602 3.16 -17.54 -6.63
C LEU A 602 3.23 -16.49 -5.51
N GLY A 603 3.01 -15.23 -5.87
CA GLY A 603 2.99 -14.06 -4.99
C GLY A 603 1.60 -13.45 -4.87
N GLY A 604 1.42 -12.53 -3.91
CA GLY A 604 0.15 -11.88 -3.63
C GLY A 604 -0.86 -12.75 -2.87
N ASN A 605 -1.73 -12.14 -2.08
CA ASN A 605 -2.66 -12.90 -1.23
C ASN A 605 -3.69 -13.71 -2.02
N ALA A 606 -4.14 -13.22 -3.18
CA ALA A 606 -5.09 -13.93 -4.01
C ALA A 606 -4.51 -15.24 -4.61
N SER A 607 -3.17 -15.37 -4.70
CA SER A 607 -2.51 -16.63 -5.12
C SER A 607 -2.67 -17.79 -4.13
N ARG A 608 -3.13 -17.53 -2.90
CA ARG A 608 -3.47 -18.59 -1.94
C ARG A 608 -4.70 -19.40 -2.34
N SER A 609 -5.52 -18.86 -3.25
CA SER A 609 -6.73 -19.52 -3.73
C SER A 609 -6.44 -20.88 -4.36
N VAL A 610 -7.23 -21.88 -4.00
CA VAL A 610 -7.20 -23.22 -4.61
C VAL A 610 -7.44 -23.15 -6.11
N LEU A 611 -8.28 -22.21 -6.57
CA LEU A 611 -8.57 -21.99 -7.99
C LEU A 611 -7.32 -21.60 -8.78
N VAL A 612 -6.45 -20.75 -8.21
CA VAL A 612 -5.18 -20.36 -8.85
C VAL A 612 -4.27 -21.55 -9.03
N LYS A 613 -4.14 -22.37 -7.99
CA LYS A 613 -3.34 -23.61 -8.08
C LYS A 613 -3.85 -24.56 -9.13
N GLN A 614 -5.17 -24.83 -9.16
CA GLN A 614 -5.79 -25.69 -10.16
C GLN A 614 -5.57 -25.15 -11.58
N ALA A 615 -5.73 -23.84 -11.79
CA ALA A 615 -5.50 -23.22 -13.07
C ALA A 615 -4.04 -23.36 -13.55
N PHE A 616 -3.05 -23.20 -12.65
CA PHE A 616 -1.64 -23.41 -12.98
C PHE A 616 -1.30 -24.86 -13.28
N GLU A 617 -1.82 -25.84 -12.53
CA GLU A 617 -1.57 -27.26 -12.80
C GLU A 617 -2.16 -27.67 -14.16
N ASN A 618 -3.39 -27.24 -14.47
CA ASN A 618 -4.03 -27.49 -15.76
C ASN A 618 -3.28 -26.87 -16.93
N ALA A 619 -2.89 -25.59 -16.79
CA ALA A 619 -2.15 -24.88 -17.81
C ALA A 619 -0.74 -25.48 -18.02
N LYS A 620 -0.07 -25.89 -16.94
CA LYS A 620 1.25 -26.53 -16.96
C LYS A 620 1.27 -27.79 -17.83
N GLU A 621 0.26 -28.65 -17.70
CA GLU A 621 0.17 -29.90 -18.50
C GLU A 621 0.06 -29.60 -20.01
N LYS A 622 -0.78 -28.61 -20.36
CA LYS A 622 -0.94 -28.14 -21.74
C LYS A 622 0.36 -27.57 -22.28
N GLN A 623 0.97 -26.67 -21.54
CA GLN A 623 2.21 -26.01 -21.95
C GLN A 623 3.39 -26.98 -22.09
N LEU A 624 3.47 -28.01 -21.24
CA LEU A 624 4.48 -29.05 -21.36
C LEU A 624 4.30 -29.87 -22.67
N LYS A 625 3.07 -30.18 -23.04
CA LYS A 625 2.79 -30.86 -24.33
C LYS A 625 3.22 -30.03 -25.52
N ASP A 626 2.83 -28.74 -25.52
CA ASP A 626 3.17 -27.79 -26.58
C ASP A 626 4.68 -27.59 -26.69
N TYR A 627 5.40 -27.46 -25.55
CA TYR A 627 6.84 -27.32 -25.51
C TYR A 627 7.57 -28.57 -26.07
N LYS A 628 7.15 -29.77 -25.65
CA LYS A 628 7.70 -31.03 -26.14
C LYS A 628 7.54 -31.18 -27.65
N GLN A 629 6.37 -30.82 -28.19
CA GLN A 629 6.08 -30.85 -29.62
C GLN A 629 6.97 -29.88 -30.41
N LYS A 630 7.22 -28.67 -29.87
CA LYS A 630 8.03 -27.66 -30.55
C LYS A 630 9.54 -27.88 -30.46
N THR A 631 10.03 -28.45 -29.35
CA THR A 631 11.47 -28.53 -29.06
C THR A 631 12.06 -29.94 -29.11
N SER A 632 11.23 -30.96 -29.15
CA SER A 632 11.60 -32.39 -29.00
C SER A 632 12.39 -32.68 -27.71
N LYS A 633 12.24 -31.85 -26.65
CA LYS A 633 12.88 -31.99 -25.35
C LYS A 633 11.90 -32.62 -24.35
N ASP A 634 12.19 -33.86 -23.92
CA ASP A 634 11.32 -34.58 -22.98
C ASP A 634 11.62 -34.34 -21.51
N ASP A 635 12.81 -33.78 -21.17
CA ASP A 635 13.27 -33.61 -19.80
C ASP A 635 12.98 -32.22 -19.17
N PHE A 636 12.27 -31.34 -19.90
CA PHE A 636 11.86 -30.05 -19.39
C PHE A 636 10.68 -30.14 -18.43
N LYS A 637 10.67 -29.34 -17.36
CA LYS A 637 9.59 -29.27 -16.37
C LYS A 637 9.31 -27.87 -15.85
N PHE A 638 8.06 -27.59 -15.50
CA PHE A 638 7.66 -26.46 -14.65
C PHE A 638 7.66 -26.89 -13.19
N ILE A 639 8.25 -26.08 -12.33
CA ILE A 639 8.22 -26.27 -10.88
C ILE A 639 7.44 -25.10 -10.28
N ILE A 640 6.26 -25.41 -9.73
CA ILE A 640 5.40 -24.41 -9.10
C ILE A 640 5.71 -24.41 -7.61
N TYR A 641 5.97 -23.22 -7.06
CA TYR A 641 6.22 -23.00 -5.65
C TYR A 641 4.98 -22.44 -4.98
N GLU A 642 4.61 -23.05 -3.86
CA GLU A 642 3.47 -22.62 -3.06
C GLU A 642 3.66 -21.17 -2.56
N PRO A 643 2.57 -20.39 -2.41
CA PRO A 643 2.68 -19.03 -1.88
C PRO A 643 3.33 -19.03 -0.49
N LEU A 644 4.38 -18.22 -0.29
CA LEU A 644 5.10 -18.16 0.99
C LEU A 644 4.15 -17.87 2.16
N GLY A 645 4.46 -18.45 3.32
CA GLY A 645 3.69 -18.29 4.55
C GLY A 645 2.47 -19.20 4.67
N THR A 646 2.32 -20.18 3.77
CA THR A 646 1.33 -21.25 3.89
C THR A 646 1.96 -22.51 4.48
N GLU A 647 1.19 -23.38 5.12
CA GLU A 647 1.68 -24.69 5.61
C GLU A 647 2.30 -25.53 4.50
N LYS A 648 1.75 -25.44 3.30
CA LYS A 648 2.27 -26.15 2.12
C LYS A 648 3.64 -25.60 1.69
N SER A 649 3.84 -24.29 1.74
CA SER A 649 5.14 -23.66 1.47
C SER A 649 6.18 -24.05 2.52
N ASP A 650 5.79 -24.12 3.80
CA ASP A 650 6.69 -24.51 4.89
C ASP A 650 7.20 -25.93 4.67
N LYS A 651 6.29 -26.85 4.34
CA LYS A 651 6.66 -28.24 3.99
C LYS A 651 7.58 -28.28 2.76
N GLN A 652 7.26 -27.53 1.70
CA GLN A 652 8.08 -27.48 0.49
C GLN A 652 9.49 -26.90 0.78
N ILE A 653 9.59 -25.89 1.64
CA ILE A 653 10.88 -25.33 2.10
C ILE A 653 11.67 -26.38 2.89
N LEU A 654 11.03 -27.06 3.83
CA LEU A 654 11.66 -28.15 4.58
C LEU A 654 12.21 -29.24 3.64
N ASP A 655 11.41 -29.70 2.67
CA ASP A 655 11.80 -30.74 1.71
C ASP A 655 12.98 -30.30 0.84
N LEU A 656 13.06 -29.03 0.48
CA LEU A 656 14.09 -28.48 -0.43
C LEU A 656 15.36 -28.05 0.28
N THR A 657 15.26 -27.56 1.50
CA THR A 657 16.36 -26.88 2.21
C THR A 657 16.82 -27.62 3.46
N GLY A 658 15.96 -28.49 4.03
CA GLY A 658 16.15 -29.12 5.32
C GLY A 658 15.86 -28.17 6.52
N GLU A 659 15.36 -26.96 6.28
CA GLU A 659 15.07 -25.96 7.32
C GLU A 659 13.58 -25.96 7.65
N ASP A 660 13.25 -26.22 8.92
CA ASP A 660 11.88 -26.11 9.43
C ASP A 660 11.56 -24.64 9.77
N VAL A 661 10.71 -24.02 8.95
CA VAL A 661 10.27 -22.63 9.12
C VAL A 661 8.87 -22.50 9.72
N SER A 662 8.23 -23.62 10.08
CA SER A 662 6.84 -23.64 10.59
C SER A 662 6.68 -22.84 11.90
N ASN A 663 7.69 -22.87 12.78
CA ASN A 663 7.70 -22.19 14.07
C ASN A 663 8.38 -20.81 14.04
N THR A 664 8.73 -20.30 12.85
CA THR A 664 9.32 -18.96 12.73
C THR A 664 8.29 -17.90 13.13
N PRO A 665 8.63 -16.97 14.05
CA PRO A 665 7.74 -15.89 14.44
C PRO A 665 7.23 -15.09 13.23
N ALA A 666 5.96 -14.70 13.23
CA ALA A 666 5.31 -14.03 12.10
C ALA A 666 6.06 -12.75 11.66
N TYR A 667 6.65 -12.01 12.59
CA TYR A 667 7.41 -10.78 12.28
C TYR A 667 8.77 -11.02 11.59
N LEU A 668 9.24 -12.27 11.53
CA LEU A 668 10.48 -12.69 10.85
C LEU A 668 10.20 -13.51 9.60
N LYS A 669 8.97 -13.95 9.37
CA LYS A 669 8.59 -14.89 8.32
C LYS A 669 8.02 -14.16 7.09
N PRO A 670 8.66 -14.27 5.91
CA PRO A 670 8.06 -13.75 4.70
C PRO A 670 6.82 -14.57 4.28
N THR A 671 5.78 -13.87 3.86
CA THR A 671 4.58 -14.46 3.26
C THR A 671 4.45 -14.05 1.80
N CYS A 672 3.48 -14.57 1.09
CA CYS A 672 3.18 -14.15 -0.28
C CYS A 672 2.87 -12.64 -0.40
N LYS A 673 2.51 -11.96 0.69
CA LYS A 673 2.30 -10.51 0.74
C LYS A 673 3.50 -9.76 1.32
N THR A 674 3.98 -10.18 2.48
CA THR A 674 5.09 -9.47 3.16
C THR A 674 6.45 -9.72 2.52
N GLY A 675 6.55 -10.75 1.68
CA GLY A 675 7.77 -11.12 0.96
C GLY A 675 8.35 -9.99 0.11
N VAL A 676 7.50 -9.12 -0.44
CA VAL A 676 7.95 -7.94 -1.21
C VAL A 676 8.85 -7.04 -0.34
N ALA A 677 8.43 -6.73 0.90
CA ALA A 677 9.24 -5.90 1.80
C ALA A 677 10.57 -6.58 2.19
N PHE A 678 10.56 -7.90 2.42
CA PHE A 678 11.79 -8.66 2.67
C PHE A 678 12.74 -8.66 1.47
N GLY A 679 12.20 -8.83 0.26
CA GLY A 679 12.99 -8.78 -0.97
C GLY A 679 13.62 -7.41 -1.23
N LEU A 680 12.88 -6.33 -0.95
CA LEU A 680 13.42 -4.97 -1.00
C LEU A 680 14.60 -4.80 -0.04
N LEU A 681 14.51 -5.29 1.20
CA LEU A 681 15.62 -5.25 2.15
C LEU A 681 16.81 -6.08 1.68
N GLU A 682 16.57 -7.24 1.06
CA GLU A 682 17.64 -8.10 0.53
C GLU A 682 18.37 -7.46 -0.66
N SER A 683 17.65 -6.69 -1.48
CA SER A 683 18.20 -5.98 -2.64
C SER A 683 19.11 -4.80 -2.30
N ARG A 684 19.23 -4.42 -1.00
CA ARG A 684 20.06 -3.29 -0.59
C ARG A 684 21.52 -3.46 -1.00
N ASP A 685 22.19 -2.33 -1.22
CA ASP A 685 23.62 -2.32 -1.52
C ASP A 685 24.43 -2.81 -0.31
N LYS A 686 25.01 -3.96 -0.42
CA LYS A 686 25.87 -4.60 0.57
C LYS A 686 27.03 -5.31 -0.12
N ALA A 687 28.14 -5.47 0.58
CA ALA A 687 29.24 -6.30 0.10
C ALA A 687 28.71 -7.74 -0.14
N LYS A 688 29.06 -8.30 -1.30
CA LYS A 688 28.57 -9.62 -1.72
C LYS A 688 27.03 -9.72 -1.77
N GLY A 689 26.36 -8.64 -2.17
CA GLY A 689 24.91 -8.58 -2.37
C GLY A 689 24.48 -9.12 -3.72
N ILE A 690 23.35 -8.59 -4.18
CA ILE A 690 22.73 -8.91 -5.46
C ILE A 690 23.04 -7.79 -6.46
N GLU A 691 23.52 -8.16 -7.63
CA GLU A 691 23.58 -7.28 -8.79
C GLU A 691 22.17 -7.18 -9.37
N MET A 692 21.49 -6.06 -9.07
CA MET A 692 20.12 -5.80 -9.49
C MET A 692 20.07 -5.36 -10.94
N PRO A 693 18.99 -5.71 -11.69
CA PRO A 693 18.78 -5.17 -13.03
C PRO A 693 18.68 -3.64 -12.97
N SER A 694 19.26 -2.97 -13.96
CA SER A 694 19.07 -1.52 -14.10
C SER A 694 17.61 -1.21 -14.39
N ILE A 695 17.06 -0.22 -13.68
CA ILE A 695 15.74 0.32 -14.02
C ILE A 695 15.87 0.98 -15.40
N SER A 696 15.19 0.43 -16.40
CA SER A 696 15.21 0.99 -17.76
C SER A 696 14.75 2.44 -17.70
N SER A 697 15.58 3.34 -18.22
CA SER A 697 15.24 4.76 -18.32
C SER A 697 14.32 5.09 -19.48
N ASN A 698 14.18 4.17 -20.44
CA ASN A 698 13.35 4.39 -21.63
C ASN A 698 11.94 3.89 -21.37
N PRO A 699 10.90 4.69 -21.68
CA PRO A 699 9.54 4.23 -21.63
C PRO A 699 9.37 3.08 -22.62
N VAL A 700 9.01 1.90 -22.13
CA VAL A 700 8.60 0.79 -22.99
C VAL A 700 7.14 0.99 -23.31
N PHE A 701 6.82 0.96 -24.61
CA PHE A 701 5.45 1.06 -25.07
C PHE A 701 4.63 -0.15 -24.55
N LYS A 702 3.38 0.10 -24.12
CA LYS A 702 2.62 -0.91 -23.35
C LYS A 702 1.77 -1.85 -24.18
N TYR A 703 1.41 -1.48 -25.41
CA TYR A 703 0.38 -2.15 -26.17
C TYR A 703 0.92 -2.81 -27.43
N ASP A 704 0.41 -4.00 -27.74
CA ASP A 704 0.47 -4.54 -29.08
C ASP A 704 -0.64 -3.89 -29.89
N LEU A 705 -0.32 -3.41 -31.09
CA LEU A 705 -1.25 -2.77 -32.01
C LEU A 705 -1.60 -3.73 -33.14
N GLY A 706 -2.86 -3.77 -33.52
CA GLY A 706 -3.30 -4.75 -34.53
C GLY A 706 -4.72 -4.51 -35.06
N ILE A 707 -5.22 -5.52 -35.71
CA ILE A 707 -6.52 -5.53 -36.37
C ILE A 707 -7.34 -6.76 -35.97
N GLU A 708 -8.61 -6.76 -36.30
CA GLU A 708 -9.49 -7.92 -36.17
C GLU A 708 -9.43 -8.82 -37.40
N ILE A 709 -9.25 -10.13 -37.17
CA ILE A 709 -9.42 -11.16 -38.20
C ILE A 709 -10.21 -12.31 -37.55
N GLU A 710 -11.38 -12.65 -38.13
CA GLU A 710 -12.25 -13.75 -37.68
C GLU A 710 -12.58 -13.73 -36.19
N GLY A 711 -12.85 -12.54 -35.65
CA GLY A 711 -13.17 -12.36 -34.22
C GLY A 711 -11.97 -12.47 -33.27
N LYS A 712 -10.75 -12.51 -33.80
CA LYS A 712 -9.51 -12.56 -33.06
C LYS A 712 -8.66 -11.32 -33.32
N PHE A 713 -7.84 -10.97 -32.32
CA PHE A 713 -6.84 -9.93 -32.45
C PHE A 713 -5.59 -10.46 -33.11
N HIS A 714 -5.17 -9.76 -34.17
CA HIS A 714 -3.91 -10.04 -34.87
C HIS A 714 -2.98 -8.85 -34.75
N ALA A 715 -1.87 -9.02 -34.01
CA ALA A 715 -0.88 -7.97 -33.84
C ALA A 715 -0.15 -7.68 -35.15
N LYS A 716 -0.17 -6.41 -35.58
CA LYS A 716 0.63 -5.87 -36.70
C LYS A 716 1.94 -5.29 -36.20
N ILE A 717 1.93 -4.62 -35.03
CA ILE A 717 3.11 -4.03 -34.40
C ILE A 717 3.15 -4.52 -32.94
N HIS A 718 4.27 -5.13 -32.59
CA HIS A 718 4.50 -5.59 -31.22
C HIS A 718 5.09 -4.48 -30.34
N ARG A 719 4.60 -4.38 -29.11
CA ARG A 719 5.02 -3.35 -28.12
C ARG A 719 6.54 -3.21 -27.95
N ASP A 720 7.26 -4.31 -28.00
CA ASP A 720 8.71 -4.32 -27.79
C ASP A 720 9.49 -3.85 -29.00
N SER A 721 8.86 -3.84 -30.18
CA SER A 721 9.48 -3.36 -31.42
C SER A 721 9.31 -1.85 -31.62
N LEU A 722 8.28 -1.24 -30.99
CA LEU A 722 7.96 0.17 -31.19
C LEU A 722 8.81 1.03 -30.25
N LYS A 723 9.67 1.88 -30.85
CA LYS A 723 10.50 2.81 -30.11
C LYS A 723 9.97 4.25 -30.25
N PRO A 724 10.20 5.11 -29.23
CA PRO A 724 9.75 6.49 -29.29
C PRO A 724 10.24 7.20 -30.55
N ASN A 725 9.30 7.80 -31.29
CA ASN A 725 9.50 8.56 -32.52
C ASN A 725 10.11 7.76 -33.70
N GLU A 726 10.11 6.42 -33.61
CA GLU A 726 10.46 5.56 -34.75
C GLU A 726 9.18 4.97 -35.37
N TYR A 727 8.92 5.30 -36.62
CA TYR A 727 7.74 4.84 -37.34
C TYR A 727 7.88 3.41 -37.83
N GLN A 728 6.84 2.59 -37.63
CA GLN A 728 6.71 1.22 -38.14
C GLN A 728 5.45 1.08 -39.01
N ILE A 729 5.53 0.26 -40.06
CA ILE A 729 4.40 0.03 -40.97
C ILE A 729 3.28 -0.69 -40.21
N PHE A 730 2.10 -0.11 -40.25
CA PHE A 730 0.85 -0.70 -39.75
C PHE A 730 0.00 -1.25 -40.91
N GLN A 731 -0.10 -0.49 -42.01
CA GLN A 731 -0.68 -0.92 -43.27
C GLN A 731 0.20 -0.46 -44.40
N THR A 732 0.42 -1.32 -45.39
CA THR A 732 1.15 -0.95 -46.62
C THR A 732 0.21 -0.19 -47.56
N LYS A 733 0.78 0.47 -48.57
CA LYS A 733 0.01 1.17 -49.59
C LYS A 733 -0.94 0.27 -50.40
N GLU A 734 -0.69 -1.04 -50.44
CA GLU A 734 -1.57 -2.03 -51.07
C GLU A 734 -2.75 -2.42 -50.11
N GLU A 735 -2.57 -2.28 -48.78
CA GLU A 735 -3.61 -2.56 -47.78
C GLU A 735 -4.47 -1.32 -47.46
N TRP A 736 -3.91 -0.12 -47.66
CA TRP A 736 -4.58 1.13 -47.33
C TRP A 736 -5.48 1.64 -48.47
N GLY A 737 -6.73 1.91 -48.17
CA GLY A 737 -7.74 2.32 -49.14
C GLY A 737 -7.97 3.83 -49.25
N GLY A 738 -7.12 4.68 -48.66
CA GLY A 738 -7.29 6.13 -48.68
C GLY A 738 -8.42 6.66 -47.78
N TYR A 739 -8.70 6.01 -46.67
CA TYR A 739 -9.78 6.38 -45.77
C TYR A 739 -9.44 7.63 -44.94
N ASP A 740 -10.46 8.35 -44.47
CA ASP A 740 -10.35 9.51 -43.57
C ASP A 740 -10.19 9.12 -42.08
N GLU A 741 -10.21 7.83 -41.77
CA GLU A 741 -10.16 7.29 -40.41
C GLU A 741 -9.42 5.94 -40.39
N LEU A 742 -8.57 5.76 -39.38
CA LEU A 742 -7.86 4.50 -39.13
C LEU A 742 -8.32 3.93 -37.81
N GLU A 743 -8.92 2.75 -37.85
CA GLU A 743 -9.18 1.97 -36.63
C GLU A 743 -7.97 1.12 -36.23
N ILE A 744 -7.47 1.34 -34.99
CA ILE A 744 -6.41 0.53 -34.42
C ILE A 744 -6.96 -0.20 -33.19
N ARG A 745 -6.87 -1.51 -33.21
CA ARG A 745 -7.10 -2.29 -31.99
C ARG A 745 -5.80 -2.46 -31.21
N TYR A 746 -5.90 -2.44 -29.88
CA TYR A 746 -4.72 -2.56 -29.02
C TYR A 746 -5.00 -3.37 -27.77
N SER A 747 -3.95 -3.97 -27.22
CA SER A 747 -4.04 -4.73 -25.96
C SER A 747 -2.69 -4.76 -25.26
N ASP A 748 -2.73 -4.68 -23.93
CA ASP A 748 -1.57 -4.85 -23.05
C ASP A 748 -1.38 -6.30 -22.57
N LYS A 749 -2.24 -7.23 -23.01
CA LYS A 749 -2.15 -8.64 -22.64
C LYS A 749 -1.05 -9.35 -23.42
N ALA A 750 -0.34 -10.27 -22.76
CA ALA A 750 0.67 -11.08 -23.41
C ALA A 750 0.06 -12.00 -24.50
N LEU A 751 -1.19 -12.42 -24.34
CA LEU A 751 -1.95 -13.20 -25.35
C LEU A 751 -2.12 -12.47 -26.68
N ALA A 752 -1.98 -11.14 -26.75
CA ALA A 752 -2.02 -10.38 -28.00
C ALA A 752 -0.97 -10.86 -29.02
N ASN A 753 0.16 -11.40 -28.55
CA ASN A 753 1.22 -11.94 -29.41
C ASN A 753 0.91 -13.32 -30.01
N THR A 754 -0.18 -13.96 -29.62
CA THR A 754 -0.46 -15.36 -30.00
C THR A 754 -1.54 -15.53 -31.05
N ASN A 755 -2.16 -14.42 -31.49
CA ASN A 755 -3.32 -14.39 -32.39
C ASN A 755 -4.52 -15.23 -31.89
N THR A 756 -4.54 -15.51 -30.59
CA THR A 756 -5.63 -16.27 -29.93
C THR A 756 -6.53 -15.38 -29.09
N LEU A 757 -6.12 -14.14 -28.84
CA LEU A 757 -6.88 -13.19 -28.03
C LEU A 757 -8.21 -12.86 -28.73
N ASN A 758 -9.33 -13.00 -28.01
CA ASN A 758 -10.63 -12.62 -28.54
C ASN A 758 -10.69 -11.10 -28.74
N ILE A 759 -11.39 -10.69 -29.78
CA ILE A 759 -11.52 -9.25 -30.10
C ILE A 759 -12.20 -8.48 -28.99
N GLN A 760 -13.10 -9.10 -28.25
CA GLN A 760 -13.76 -8.53 -27.08
C GLN A 760 -12.78 -8.22 -25.94
N ASP A 761 -11.59 -8.79 -26.00
CA ASP A 761 -10.49 -8.63 -25.03
C ASP A 761 -9.51 -7.52 -25.41
N THR A 762 -9.83 -6.73 -26.42
CA THR A 762 -9.03 -5.62 -26.92
C THR A 762 -9.79 -4.31 -26.82
N GLN A 763 -9.06 -3.23 -26.81
CA GLN A 763 -9.61 -1.88 -26.95
C GLN A 763 -9.43 -1.42 -28.41
N MET A 764 -10.16 -0.38 -28.81
CA MET A 764 -10.10 0.20 -30.15
C MET A 764 -10.04 1.72 -30.03
N ILE A 765 -9.21 2.31 -30.87
CA ILE A 765 -9.16 3.75 -31.09
C ILE A 765 -9.36 4.02 -32.57
N SER A 766 -10.05 5.11 -32.87
CA SER A 766 -10.25 5.62 -34.19
C SER A 766 -9.50 6.95 -34.32
N ILE A 767 -8.64 7.04 -35.33
CA ILE A 767 -7.75 8.19 -35.56
C ILE A 767 -8.11 8.80 -36.89
N ALA A 768 -8.52 10.08 -36.88
CA ALA A 768 -8.83 10.82 -38.08
C ALA A 768 -7.56 11.09 -38.91
N LEU A 769 -7.61 10.84 -40.18
CA LEU A 769 -6.52 11.02 -41.15
C LEU A 769 -6.98 11.85 -42.36
N GLU A 770 -6.04 12.25 -43.22
CA GLU A 770 -6.36 12.79 -44.53
C GLU A 770 -6.62 11.65 -45.51
N GLU A 771 -7.64 11.83 -46.38
CA GLU A 771 -7.96 10.90 -47.48
C GLU A 771 -6.86 10.92 -48.55
N VAL A 772 -5.89 10.03 -48.44
CA VAL A 772 -4.77 9.90 -49.39
C VAL A 772 -4.58 8.42 -49.74
N GLU A 773 -4.65 8.12 -51.05
CA GLU A 773 -4.38 6.79 -51.57
C GLU A 773 -2.89 6.58 -51.91
N GLU A 774 -2.49 5.32 -52.09
CA GLU A 774 -1.14 4.91 -52.46
C GLU A 774 -0.06 5.37 -51.48
N VAL A 775 -0.34 5.29 -50.15
CA VAL A 775 0.60 5.61 -49.07
C VAL A 775 0.70 4.49 -48.07
N ASP A 776 1.86 4.35 -47.44
CA ASP A 776 2.05 3.50 -46.26
C ASP A 776 1.54 4.22 -45.01
N VAL A 777 0.73 3.53 -44.21
CA VAL A 777 0.30 4.01 -42.90
C VAL A 777 1.28 3.47 -41.87
N LYS A 778 2.02 4.37 -41.23
CA LYS A 778 3.01 4.00 -40.19
C LYS A 778 2.62 4.58 -38.87
N VAL A 779 2.96 3.86 -37.79
CA VAL A 779 2.65 4.25 -36.40
C VAL A 779 3.96 4.38 -35.63
N CYS A 780 4.09 5.41 -34.82
CA CYS A 780 5.15 5.52 -33.83
C CYS A 780 4.57 5.75 -32.42
N CYS A 781 5.28 5.37 -31.37
CA CYS A 781 4.92 5.79 -30.02
C CYS A 781 5.59 7.13 -29.66
N VAL A 782 4.86 7.94 -28.90
CA VAL A 782 5.35 9.21 -28.36
C VAL A 782 5.84 8.99 -26.92
N ASP A 783 5.09 8.20 -26.17
CA ASP A 783 5.38 7.77 -24.81
C ASP A 783 4.92 6.33 -24.59
N SER A 784 4.77 5.90 -23.35
CA SER A 784 4.38 4.51 -23.02
C SER A 784 2.93 4.15 -23.39
N GLN A 785 2.07 5.14 -23.68
CA GLN A 785 0.62 4.95 -23.91
C GLN A 785 0.10 5.77 -25.10
N SER A 786 0.90 6.63 -25.70
CA SER A 786 0.45 7.53 -26.79
C SER A 786 1.13 7.18 -28.08
N ILE A 787 0.35 7.23 -29.17
CA ILE A 787 0.82 6.98 -30.53
C ILE A 787 0.53 8.17 -31.45
N LYS A 788 1.28 8.23 -32.55
CA LYS A 788 0.96 9.04 -33.72
C LYS A 788 0.90 8.16 -34.93
N VAL A 789 0.06 8.54 -35.88
CA VAL A 789 -0.06 7.90 -37.18
C VAL A 789 0.49 8.85 -38.24
N GLY A 790 1.34 8.33 -39.11
CA GLY A 790 1.88 9.06 -40.26
C GLY A 790 1.53 8.39 -41.57
N LEU A 791 1.18 9.20 -42.57
CA LEU A 791 1.04 8.77 -43.97
C LEU A 791 2.34 9.04 -44.72
N PHE A 792 2.86 8.02 -45.40
CA PHE A 792 4.17 8.05 -46.04
C PHE A 792 4.03 7.72 -47.52
N LYS A 793 4.50 8.58 -48.38
CA LYS A 793 4.62 8.35 -49.83
C LYS A 793 6.10 8.27 -50.20
N ASP A 794 6.51 7.16 -50.79
CA ASP A 794 7.91 6.89 -51.14
C ASP A 794 8.90 7.21 -49.96
N ASP A 795 8.56 6.72 -48.76
CA ASP A 795 9.25 6.96 -47.49
C ASP A 795 9.30 8.42 -47.01
N GLN A 796 8.59 9.35 -47.67
CA GLN A 796 8.45 10.72 -47.17
C GLN A 796 7.14 10.88 -46.39
N LEU A 797 7.23 11.40 -45.15
CA LEU A 797 6.08 11.76 -44.34
C LEU A 797 5.32 12.92 -45.00
N ILE A 798 4.05 12.70 -45.39
CA ILE A 798 3.18 13.71 -46.03
C ILE A 798 2.10 14.22 -45.09
N TYR A 799 1.71 13.41 -44.07
CA TYR A 799 0.73 13.80 -43.05
C TYR A 799 1.10 13.11 -41.72
N GLU A 800 0.87 13.79 -40.62
CA GLU A 800 1.04 13.23 -39.24
C GLU A 800 -0.16 13.64 -38.40
N SER A 801 -0.77 12.67 -37.70
CA SER A 801 -1.85 12.90 -36.73
C SER A 801 -1.34 13.61 -35.48
N GLU A 802 -2.24 14.18 -34.68
CA GLU A 802 -1.92 14.50 -33.28
C GLU A 802 -1.60 13.24 -32.50
N ALA A 803 -1.00 13.42 -31.33
CA ALA A 803 -0.70 12.30 -30.45
C ALA A 803 -1.99 11.84 -29.73
N GLU A 804 -2.36 10.59 -29.94
CA GLU A 804 -3.55 9.99 -29.35
C GLU A 804 -3.17 9.04 -28.22
N LYS A 805 -3.87 9.15 -27.11
CA LYS A 805 -3.67 8.29 -25.92
C LYS A 805 -4.54 7.03 -26.02
N LEU A 806 -3.90 5.86 -25.93
CA LEU A 806 -4.50 4.54 -25.95
C LEU A 806 -5.05 4.11 -24.57
#